data_d33625d4c00f7bed1d1c7bd48ccc360c
#
_entry.id   d33625d4c00f7bed1d1c7bd48ccc360c
#
_cell.length_a   1.000
_cell.length_b   1.000
_cell.length_c   1.000
_cell.angle_alpha   90.00
_cell.angle_beta   90.00
_cell.angle_gamma   90.00
#
_symmetry.space_group_name_H-M   'P 1'
#
loop_
_entity.id
_entity.type
_entity.pdbx_description
1 polymer ?
#
loop_
_entity_poly.entity_id
_entity_poly.type
_entity_poly.pdbx_seq_one_letter_code
_entity_poly.pdbx_strand_id
1 'polypeptide(L)'
;MDFLKLSTSCAAICGCGLVILAASLPPARGQTPDSSPAPAPAVISGTPVQPASPPATTTAPAPAAAPAMPAASDDDLLVPDKPKAAAPTASSDDDLLGPMPPKPGAAASSDDDLLLPQGGKPNAAAGAGGVLFPDGPQRAPANLPPGSMPPAGVIPVVSTGDAAIDHAKMLLAEKYPSASICATCHPKQFREWSFSQHAYAQLSPVFNTMQATIDKRASGTNGDFCIRCHTAVGMDLKEPVFTSNLNRNATSREGITCITCHRIRENYGKVSARFGLVQGDILQPMYGPKGNAILKQVLAQPDVFQVVTKPGEAGRAIHTDVVKFDPLEKSAFCGDCHDVNLLNGFRLEEAFSQFHNSPANKEGTTCQDCHMGNTPGIKSGFGFGPAAMVGDKPTPSRKLTNHTFAGPDYSIIHPGLFPFNTKAQELASLAEWLTFDYQAGWGTDAYEKTAPADFAYPGRWKSVDDRYDARAILDDQFSRLEDVNHQRYQIMRRGIQLHALNVEQNDAGGIKFKVKVANNTLGHGVPTGFDAERAYFMQATVTDRLGRVVFRSGDRDPNGDYRDIESQYVHDWKLPMDKYLFTLQSKFLVTLIRGGERVQILPSNKSLDPLPFVRPPTNADALTGRSPGARKQAVVIPPGSSRWASYEVRRDQLTGQAPYKVNLKFITQMVPVNLLGEIAEVGFDYGMSPKQVGDAVVDRSQTIWDKTVVLPSKPVMIDLTPSEADVLAPPYKPFLTVAAPAPAAKQAVKVADTTPLSRN
;
A
#
# COMPACT_ATOMS: atom_id res chain seq x y z
N MET A 1 21.88 -58.58 33.65
CA MET A 1 21.92 -59.56 32.58
C MET A 1 21.86 -58.75 31.29
N ASP A 2 22.91 -58.16 30.81
CA ASP A 2 24.07 -58.71 30.04
C ASP A 2 23.56 -59.19 28.69
N PHE A 3 23.97 -58.65 27.60
CA PHE A 3 25.17 -58.76 26.78
C PHE A 3 25.00 -57.79 25.57
N LEU A 4 25.87 -56.85 25.34
CA LEU A 4 27.16 -56.78 24.71
C LEU A 4 27.18 -56.97 23.18
N LYS A 5 27.54 -55.85 22.51
CA LYS A 5 28.59 -55.61 21.50
C LYS A 5 28.75 -56.59 20.32
N LEU A 6 28.91 -55.95 19.14
CA LEU A 6 30.04 -56.05 18.19
C LEU A 6 29.66 -55.33 16.91
N SER A 7 30.26 -54.26 16.44
CA SER A 7 31.59 -53.95 15.89
C SER A 7 31.84 -54.52 14.48
N THR A 8 32.24 -53.56 13.64
CA THR A 8 33.26 -53.57 12.56
C THR A 8 32.89 -54.00 11.14
N SER A 9 33.05 -52.99 10.27
CA SER A 9 33.90 -52.93 9.08
C SER A 9 33.65 -53.88 7.91
N CYS A 10 33.43 -53.35 6.75
CA CYS A 10 34.33 -53.52 5.60
C CYS A 10 34.08 -52.50 4.50
N ALA A 11 35.20 -51.91 4.10
CA ALA A 11 35.40 -51.04 2.96
C ALA A 11 35.46 -51.87 1.66
N ALA A 12 35.27 -51.15 0.58
CA ALA A 12 36.12 -51.19 -0.62
C ALA A 12 35.35 -51.23 -1.96
N ILE A 13 35.64 -50.23 -2.74
CA ILE A 13 36.07 -50.23 -4.14
C ILE A 13 34.94 -50.23 -5.20
N CYS A 14 34.80 -49.07 -5.88
CA CYS A 14 35.09 -48.98 -7.30
C CYS A 14 35.16 -47.49 -7.72
N GLY A 15 36.34 -47.07 -8.15
CA GLY A 15 36.60 -45.77 -8.73
C GLY A 15 36.36 -45.79 -10.25
N CYS A 16 35.89 -44.67 -10.75
CA CYS A 16 36.10 -44.29 -12.14
C CYS A 16 36.55 -42.85 -12.17
N GLY A 17 37.79 -42.66 -12.57
CA GLY A 17 38.41 -41.36 -12.73
C GLY A 17 37.91 -40.64 -13.97
N LEU A 18 37.74 -39.36 -13.85
CA LEU A 18 37.62 -38.44 -14.99
C LEU A 18 38.81 -37.51 -15.00
N VAL A 19 39.64 -37.70 -16.04
CA VAL A 19 40.83 -36.90 -16.33
C VAL A 19 40.37 -35.57 -16.93
N ILE A 20 40.72 -34.48 -16.29
CA ILE A 20 40.61 -33.13 -16.87
C ILE A 20 41.96 -32.74 -17.43
N LEU A 21 42.06 -32.65 -18.76
CA LEU A 21 43.20 -32.05 -19.47
C LEU A 21 43.04 -30.52 -19.40
N ALA A 22 43.95 -29.88 -18.74
CA ALA A 22 44.19 -28.44 -18.86
C ALA A 22 45.16 -28.18 -20.03
N ALA A 23 44.68 -27.48 -21.04
CA ALA A 23 45.52 -26.98 -22.14
C ALA A 23 45.87 -25.51 -21.85
N SER A 24 47.13 -25.25 -21.62
CA SER A 24 47.70 -23.92 -21.52
C SER A 24 48.04 -23.36 -22.91
N LEU A 25 47.58 -22.13 -23.21
CA LEU A 25 48.01 -21.34 -24.36
C LEU A 25 48.88 -20.16 -23.91
N PRO A 26 49.89 -19.77 -24.67
CA PRO A 26 50.84 -18.73 -24.30
C PRO A 26 50.37 -17.32 -24.67
N PRO A 27 50.99 -16.24 -24.09
CA PRO A 27 50.56 -14.87 -24.29
C PRO A 27 51.05 -14.28 -25.62
N ALA A 28 50.17 -13.59 -26.34
CA ALA A 28 50.46 -12.82 -27.53
C ALA A 28 50.90 -11.39 -27.16
N ARG A 29 52.00 -10.97 -27.77
CA ARG A 29 52.61 -9.64 -27.68
C ARG A 29 51.75 -8.60 -28.42
N GLY A 30 51.69 -7.38 -27.89
CA GLY A 30 51.01 -6.24 -28.43
C GLY A 30 51.59 -5.71 -29.72
N GLN A 31 50.73 -5.13 -30.53
CA GLN A 31 51.06 -4.16 -31.57
C GLN A 31 50.07 -3.00 -31.53
N THR A 32 50.57 -1.79 -31.56
CA THR A 32 49.86 -0.53 -31.63
C THR A 32 49.21 -0.33 -33.00
N PRO A 33 48.00 0.25 -33.12
CA PRO A 33 47.43 0.59 -34.40
C PRO A 33 47.84 1.97 -34.86
N ASP A 34 48.21 2.02 -36.12
CA ASP A 34 48.51 3.20 -36.93
C ASP A 34 47.21 3.93 -37.35
N SER A 35 47.30 5.25 -37.37
CA SER A 35 46.18 6.16 -37.67
C SER A 35 46.17 6.50 -39.16
N SER A 36 45.05 6.17 -39.84
CA SER A 36 44.72 6.80 -41.13
C SER A 36 43.20 6.89 -41.32
N PRO A 37 42.67 8.00 -41.88
CA PRO A 37 41.25 8.28 -41.88
C PRO A 37 40.52 7.60 -43.05
N ALA A 38 39.27 7.16 -42.76
CA ALA A 38 38.35 6.58 -43.73
C ALA A 38 37.71 7.66 -44.62
N PRO A 39 37.43 7.38 -45.91
CA PRO A 39 36.81 8.30 -46.85
C PRO A 39 35.30 8.41 -46.67
N ALA A 40 34.74 9.61 -46.99
CA ALA A 40 33.35 9.96 -46.93
C ALA A 40 32.48 9.19 -47.96
N PRO A 41 31.19 8.90 -47.64
CA PRO A 41 30.30 8.24 -48.60
C PRO A 41 29.80 9.21 -49.67
N ALA A 42 29.76 8.69 -50.90
CA ALA A 42 29.29 9.37 -52.10
C ALA A 42 27.77 9.62 -52.08
N VAL A 43 27.36 10.82 -52.46
CA VAL A 43 25.97 11.20 -52.70
C VAL A 43 25.49 10.59 -54.03
N ILE A 44 24.48 9.76 -54.01
CA ILE A 44 23.76 9.32 -55.18
C ILE A 44 22.45 10.12 -55.26
N SER A 45 22.35 10.97 -56.26
CA SER A 45 21.14 11.66 -56.66
C SER A 45 20.23 10.73 -57.44
N GLY A 46 19.09 10.36 -56.83
CA GLY A 46 18.01 9.60 -57.47
C GLY A 46 16.77 10.46 -57.67
N THR A 47 16.34 10.55 -58.90
CA THR A 47 15.11 11.19 -59.38
C THR A 47 13.83 10.60 -58.75
N PRO A 48 12.76 11.38 -58.50
CA PRO A 48 11.54 10.85 -57.90
C PRO A 48 10.70 10.06 -58.93
N VAL A 49 10.33 8.84 -58.53
CA VAL A 49 9.37 8.00 -59.26
C VAL A 49 7.97 8.31 -58.74
N GLN A 50 7.04 8.68 -59.60
CA GLN A 50 5.62 8.84 -59.33
C GLN A 50 4.97 7.52 -58.86
N PRO A 51 4.06 7.51 -57.90
CA PRO A 51 3.32 6.31 -57.51
C PRO A 51 2.20 6.00 -58.53
N ALA A 52 2.13 4.74 -58.93
CA ALA A 52 1.09 4.21 -59.76
C ALA A 52 -0.26 4.08 -59.03
N SER A 53 -1.35 4.38 -59.71
CA SER A 53 -2.73 4.27 -59.25
C SER A 53 -3.13 2.81 -58.94
N PRO A 54 -3.91 2.52 -57.89
CA PRO A 54 -4.40 1.19 -57.61
C PRO A 54 -5.53 0.75 -58.55
N PRO A 55 -5.68 -0.55 -58.83
CA PRO A 55 -6.75 -1.07 -59.66
C PRO A 55 -8.12 -1.04 -58.95
N ALA A 56 -9.17 -0.89 -59.76
CA ALA A 56 -10.56 -0.80 -59.33
C ALA A 56 -11.03 -2.08 -58.61
N THR A 57 -11.58 -1.90 -57.42
CA THR A 57 -12.22 -2.96 -56.63
C THR A 57 -13.65 -3.19 -57.10
N THR A 58 -13.93 -4.43 -57.50
CA THR A 58 -15.27 -4.97 -57.73
C THR A 58 -16.00 -5.11 -56.40
N THR A 59 -17.16 -4.48 -56.25
CA THR A 59 -18.08 -4.56 -55.13
C THR A 59 -18.69 -5.97 -55.01
N ALA A 60 -18.45 -6.63 -53.85
CA ALA A 60 -19.22 -7.79 -53.44
C ALA A 60 -20.44 -7.32 -52.59
N PRO A 61 -21.57 -8.03 -52.65
CA PRO A 61 -22.79 -7.60 -51.97
C PRO A 61 -22.69 -7.76 -50.44
N ALA A 62 -23.31 -6.83 -49.71
CA ALA A 62 -23.36 -6.78 -48.25
C ALA A 62 -24.04 -8.02 -47.66
N PRO A 63 -23.52 -8.58 -46.57
CA PRO A 63 -24.23 -9.61 -45.82
C PRO A 63 -25.42 -9.03 -45.07
N ALA A 64 -26.51 -9.79 -45.01
CA ALA A 64 -27.76 -9.45 -44.32
C ALA A 64 -27.54 -9.20 -42.82
N ALA A 65 -28.25 -8.23 -42.29
CA ALA A 65 -28.24 -7.86 -40.88
C ALA A 65 -28.64 -9.05 -40.00
N ALA A 66 -27.78 -9.37 -39.03
CA ALA A 66 -28.11 -10.29 -37.94
C ALA A 66 -29.13 -9.66 -36.99
N PRO A 67 -30.05 -10.44 -36.40
CA PRO A 67 -31.05 -9.91 -35.48
C PRO A 67 -30.39 -9.37 -34.22
N ALA A 68 -30.87 -8.24 -33.70
CA ALA A 68 -30.44 -7.60 -32.48
C ALA A 68 -30.67 -8.53 -31.29
N MET A 69 -29.59 -8.82 -30.56
CA MET A 69 -29.66 -9.51 -29.28
C MET A 69 -30.26 -8.54 -28.20
N PRO A 70 -31.12 -9.03 -27.31
CA PRO A 70 -31.63 -8.22 -26.21
C PRO A 70 -30.49 -7.84 -25.26
N ALA A 71 -30.56 -6.63 -24.71
CA ALA A 71 -29.60 -6.12 -23.72
C ALA A 71 -29.59 -7.04 -22.50
N ALA A 72 -28.41 -7.60 -22.20
CA ALA A 72 -28.20 -8.36 -20.97
C ALA A 72 -28.36 -7.44 -19.76
N SER A 73 -29.12 -7.88 -18.74
CA SER A 73 -29.21 -7.23 -17.45
C SER A 73 -27.89 -7.40 -16.68
N ASP A 74 -27.56 -6.43 -15.82
CA ASP A 74 -26.30 -6.37 -15.07
C ASP A 74 -26.00 -7.58 -14.15
N ASP A 75 -26.96 -8.50 -13.98
CA ASP A 75 -26.86 -9.65 -13.07
C ASP A 75 -26.19 -10.91 -13.69
N ASP A 76 -25.94 -10.95 -14.99
CA ASP A 76 -25.51 -12.19 -15.67
C ASP A 76 -23.96 -12.39 -15.76
N LEU A 77 -23.17 -11.44 -15.28
CA LEU A 77 -21.72 -11.45 -15.59
C LEU A 77 -20.80 -12.10 -14.54
N LEU A 78 -21.29 -12.51 -13.36
CA LEU A 78 -20.37 -12.92 -12.28
C LEU A 78 -20.71 -14.19 -11.48
N VAL A 79 -21.75 -14.97 -11.80
CA VAL A 79 -22.09 -16.19 -11.05
C VAL A 79 -22.43 -17.33 -12.03
N PRO A 80 -21.82 -18.51 -11.93
CA PRO A 80 -22.33 -19.68 -12.62
C PRO A 80 -23.70 -20.08 -12.05
N ASP A 81 -24.66 -20.32 -12.94
CA ASP A 81 -26.03 -20.74 -12.60
C ASP A 81 -26.08 -21.88 -11.59
N LYS A 82 -26.68 -21.64 -10.45
CA LYS A 82 -27.20 -22.70 -9.58
C LYS A 82 -28.52 -23.22 -10.18
N PRO A 83 -28.72 -24.53 -10.23
CA PRO A 83 -29.99 -25.07 -10.71
C PRO A 83 -31.13 -24.61 -9.80
N LYS A 84 -32.19 -24.10 -10.41
CA LYS A 84 -33.41 -23.63 -9.80
C LYS A 84 -34.10 -24.78 -9.05
N ALA A 85 -33.99 -24.77 -7.74
CA ALA A 85 -34.78 -25.69 -6.92
C ALA A 85 -36.24 -25.19 -6.86
N ALA A 86 -37.17 -26.10 -7.13
CA ALA A 86 -38.59 -25.85 -7.01
C ALA A 86 -38.97 -25.58 -5.55
N ALA A 87 -39.88 -24.63 -5.32
CA ALA A 87 -40.37 -24.28 -4.00
C ALA A 87 -41.02 -25.49 -3.30
N PRO A 88 -40.68 -25.80 -2.04
CA PRO A 88 -41.44 -26.76 -1.28
C PRO A 88 -42.66 -26.11 -0.67
N THR A 89 -43.81 -26.73 -0.88
CA THR A 89 -45.05 -26.50 -0.14
C THR A 89 -44.83 -26.87 1.32
N ALA A 90 -45.34 -26.03 2.21
CA ALA A 90 -45.31 -26.27 3.65
C ALA A 90 -46.07 -27.54 4.01
N SER A 91 -45.37 -28.47 4.69
CA SER A 91 -45.98 -29.46 5.58
C SER A 91 -45.15 -29.55 6.85
N SER A 92 -45.84 -29.35 7.95
CA SER A 92 -45.43 -29.55 9.32
C SER A 92 -45.11 -31.04 9.55
N ASP A 93 -43.91 -31.38 10.00
CA ASP A 93 -43.64 -32.58 10.78
C ASP A 93 -42.44 -32.33 11.70
N ASP A 94 -42.76 -31.97 12.93
CA ASP A 94 -41.94 -32.20 14.11
C ASP A 94 -41.94 -33.72 14.39
N ASP A 95 -40.86 -34.22 14.90
CA ASP A 95 -40.56 -35.60 15.33
C ASP A 95 -39.71 -36.41 14.35
N LEU A 96 -38.39 -36.43 14.64
CA LEU A 96 -37.52 -37.61 14.53
C LEU A 96 -36.06 -37.23 14.90
N LEU A 97 -35.79 -36.99 16.19
CA LEU A 97 -34.43 -37.13 16.77
C LEU A 97 -34.50 -37.99 18.01
N GLY A 98 -34.31 -39.31 17.82
CA GLY A 98 -34.07 -40.24 18.92
C GLY A 98 -32.68 -39.99 19.56
N PRO A 99 -32.52 -40.33 20.86
CA PRO A 99 -31.30 -40.00 21.62
C PRO A 99 -30.13 -40.89 21.17
N MET A 100 -29.01 -40.28 20.87
CA MET A 100 -27.73 -40.98 20.67
C MET A 100 -27.19 -41.52 22.01
N PRO A 101 -26.57 -42.70 22.03
CA PRO A 101 -25.97 -43.27 23.24
C PRO A 101 -24.69 -42.50 23.64
N PRO A 102 -24.35 -42.44 24.95
CA PRO A 102 -23.20 -41.69 25.43
C PRO A 102 -21.89 -42.37 25.01
N LYS A 103 -20.97 -41.54 24.46
CA LYS A 103 -19.58 -41.91 24.21
C LYS A 103 -18.85 -42.10 25.56
N PRO A 104 -17.95 -43.11 25.68
CA PRO A 104 -17.10 -43.24 26.87
C PRO A 104 -16.13 -42.06 26.97
N GLY A 105 -15.92 -41.56 28.19
CA GLY A 105 -15.09 -40.43 28.48
C GLY A 105 -13.64 -40.61 28.02
N ALA A 106 -13.21 -39.74 27.16
CA ALA A 106 -11.81 -39.46 26.93
C ALA A 106 -11.41 -38.25 27.79
N ALA A 107 -10.38 -38.44 28.60
CA ALA A 107 -9.79 -37.42 29.40
C ALA A 107 -9.37 -36.25 28.51
N ALA A 108 -9.74 -35.03 28.90
CA ALA A 108 -9.29 -33.80 28.26
C ALA A 108 -7.78 -33.69 28.45
N SER A 109 -7.01 -34.00 27.41
CA SER A 109 -5.65 -33.52 27.26
C SER A 109 -5.77 -32.15 26.65
N SER A 110 -5.45 -31.11 27.40
CA SER A 110 -5.30 -29.77 26.90
C SER A 110 -4.08 -29.70 25.98
N ASP A 111 -4.30 -29.55 24.67
CA ASP A 111 -3.25 -29.38 23.67
C ASP A 111 -2.44 -28.07 23.84
N ASP A 112 -2.69 -27.31 24.91
CA ASP A 112 -1.97 -26.09 25.25
C ASP A 112 -0.55 -26.31 25.84
N ASP A 113 -0.21 -27.55 26.21
CA ASP A 113 1.09 -27.86 26.85
C ASP A 113 2.24 -28.18 25.88
N LEU A 114 1.97 -28.23 24.57
CA LEU A 114 2.98 -28.60 23.55
C LEU A 114 3.82 -27.44 23.02
N LEU A 115 3.61 -26.21 23.47
CA LEU A 115 4.32 -25.01 22.98
C LEU A 115 5.21 -24.33 24.03
N LEU A 116 5.30 -24.84 25.27
CA LEU A 116 6.15 -24.22 26.29
C LEU A 116 7.08 -25.28 26.90
N PRO A 117 8.41 -25.18 26.76
CA PRO A 117 9.34 -25.89 27.61
C PRO A 117 9.21 -25.36 29.04
N GLN A 118 8.94 -26.22 30.01
CA GLN A 118 8.91 -25.83 31.41
C GLN A 118 10.33 -25.50 31.92
N GLY A 119 10.47 -24.29 32.43
CA GLY A 119 11.36 -23.93 33.50
C GLY A 119 12.86 -24.21 33.36
N GLY A 120 13.56 -23.38 32.63
CA GLY A 120 15.00 -23.15 32.83
C GLY A 120 15.24 -21.70 33.26
N LYS A 121 15.93 -21.48 34.38
CA LYS A 121 16.41 -20.13 34.77
C LYS A 121 17.30 -19.58 33.68
N PRO A 122 17.19 -18.30 33.29
CA PRO A 122 18.04 -17.74 32.26
C PRO A 122 19.49 -17.63 32.76
N ASN A 123 20.39 -18.37 32.15
CA ASN A 123 21.81 -18.03 32.20
C ASN A 123 22.03 -16.85 31.28
N ALA A 124 22.54 -15.77 31.85
CA ALA A 124 22.99 -14.59 31.10
C ALA A 124 24.27 -14.98 30.31
N ALA A 125 24.09 -15.34 29.06
CA ALA A 125 25.14 -15.35 28.08
C ALA A 125 24.68 -14.49 26.92
N ALA A 126 25.36 -13.36 26.72
CA ALA A 126 25.14 -12.45 25.62
C ALA A 126 25.39 -13.16 24.28
N GLY A 127 24.32 -13.59 23.64
CA GLY A 127 24.30 -14.01 22.24
C GLY A 127 23.58 -12.94 21.44
N ALA A 128 24.26 -12.36 20.45
CA ALA A 128 23.72 -11.36 19.56
C ALA A 128 22.51 -11.93 18.78
N GLY A 129 21.33 -11.84 19.38
CA GLY A 129 20.07 -12.00 18.65
C GLY A 129 19.85 -10.74 17.82
N GLY A 130 19.87 -10.87 16.51
CA GLY A 130 19.69 -9.74 15.60
C GLY A 130 18.35 -9.04 15.87
N VAL A 131 18.42 -7.81 16.33
CA VAL A 131 17.30 -6.89 16.32
C VAL A 131 16.91 -6.72 14.86
N LEU A 132 15.62 -6.79 14.55
CA LEU A 132 15.14 -6.63 13.17
C LEU A 132 15.57 -5.27 12.60
N PHE A 133 15.76 -4.29 13.48
CA PHE A 133 16.28 -2.96 13.17
C PHE A 133 17.40 -2.61 14.14
N PRO A 134 18.58 -2.15 13.67
CA PRO A 134 19.66 -1.70 14.56
C PRO A 134 19.24 -0.52 15.44
N ASP A 135 19.81 -0.44 16.61
CA ASP A 135 19.47 0.54 17.66
C ASP A 135 19.54 2.01 17.20
N GLY A 136 18.51 2.76 17.54
CA GLY A 136 18.37 4.21 17.42
C GLY A 136 17.95 4.70 16.03
N PRO A 137 17.18 5.82 15.97
CA PRO A 137 16.94 6.50 14.71
C PRO A 137 18.27 7.03 14.21
N GLN A 138 18.89 6.32 13.29
CA GLN A 138 19.91 6.94 12.45
C GLN A 138 19.12 7.88 11.54
N ARG A 139 19.11 9.18 11.90
CA ARG A 139 18.89 10.21 10.90
C ARG A 139 19.81 9.86 9.74
N ALA A 140 19.26 9.80 8.53
CA ALA A 140 20.12 9.87 7.36
C ALA A 140 21.10 11.00 7.65
N PRO A 141 22.42 10.74 7.59
CA PRO A 141 23.38 11.79 7.91
C PRO A 141 23.03 12.97 7.03
N ALA A 142 22.76 14.13 7.63
CA ALA A 142 22.47 15.37 6.93
C ALA A 142 23.62 15.76 5.98
N ASN A 143 24.73 15.04 6.05
CA ASN A 143 25.91 15.19 5.23
C ASN A 143 26.48 13.81 4.87
N LEU A 144 26.10 13.30 3.71
CA LEU A 144 26.94 12.31 3.07
C LEU A 144 28.23 13.00 2.64
N PRO A 145 29.43 12.52 3.00
CA PRO A 145 30.68 13.08 2.53
C PRO A 145 30.66 13.14 1.00
N PRO A 146 31.23 14.21 0.37
CA PRO A 146 31.34 14.25 -1.08
C PRO A 146 32.05 12.99 -1.58
N GLY A 147 31.38 12.19 -2.43
CA GLY A 147 31.91 10.93 -2.95
C GLY A 147 31.46 9.67 -2.23
N SER A 148 30.60 9.73 -1.18
CA SER A 148 29.98 8.51 -0.65
C SER A 148 29.02 7.93 -1.68
N MET A 149 29.22 6.65 -2.00
CA MET A 149 28.30 5.89 -2.87
C MET A 149 26.91 5.82 -2.18
N PRO A 150 25.84 6.03 -2.92
CA PRO A 150 24.50 5.72 -2.40
C PRO A 150 24.42 4.25 -1.98
N PRO A 151 23.56 3.90 -0.99
CA PRO A 151 23.41 2.51 -0.57
C PRO A 151 23.14 1.60 -1.77
N ALA A 152 23.69 0.41 -1.74
CA ALA A 152 23.57 -0.57 -2.82
C ALA A 152 22.08 -0.79 -3.18
N GLY A 153 21.72 -0.52 -4.44
CA GLY A 153 20.35 -0.62 -4.95
C GLY A 153 19.74 0.70 -5.43
N VAL A 154 20.34 1.84 -5.10
CA VAL A 154 19.92 3.13 -5.67
C VAL A 154 20.79 3.42 -6.88
N ILE A 155 20.22 3.30 -8.09
CA ILE A 155 20.88 3.80 -9.29
C ILE A 155 20.74 5.33 -9.24
N PRO A 156 21.84 6.10 -9.16
CA PRO A 156 21.71 7.54 -9.10
C PRO A 156 21.12 8.05 -10.41
N VAL A 157 20.00 8.78 -10.32
CA VAL A 157 19.52 9.57 -11.45
C VAL A 157 20.57 10.66 -11.69
N VAL A 158 21.19 10.62 -12.82
CA VAL A 158 22.12 11.69 -13.23
C VAL A 158 21.29 12.93 -13.54
N SER A 159 21.21 13.83 -12.56
CA SER A 159 20.64 15.14 -12.79
C SER A 159 21.52 15.92 -13.77
N THR A 160 20.91 16.58 -14.74
CA THR A 160 21.65 17.47 -15.66
C THR A 160 22.10 18.75 -14.96
N GLY A 161 21.61 18.98 -13.73
CA GLY A 161 21.81 20.23 -12.98
C GLY A 161 20.83 21.34 -13.40
N ASP A 162 19.99 21.08 -14.39
CA ASP A 162 18.91 21.95 -14.82
C ASP A 162 17.56 21.25 -14.57
N ALA A 163 16.83 21.74 -13.57
CA ALA A 163 15.54 21.17 -13.18
C ALA A 163 14.49 21.25 -14.30
N ALA A 164 14.55 22.27 -15.16
CA ALA A 164 13.62 22.38 -16.27
C ALA A 164 13.87 21.29 -17.32
N ILE A 165 15.15 20.95 -17.60
CA ILE A 165 15.51 19.88 -18.51
C ILE A 165 15.13 18.53 -17.92
N ASP A 166 15.43 18.30 -16.65
CA ASP A 166 15.09 17.05 -15.97
C ASP A 166 13.58 16.88 -15.87
N HIS A 167 12.86 17.97 -15.57
CA HIS A 167 11.40 18.02 -15.58
C HIS A 167 10.82 17.74 -16.97
N ALA A 168 11.32 18.38 -18.03
CA ALA A 168 10.89 18.11 -19.38
C ALA A 168 11.06 16.62 -19.76
N LYS A 169 12.19 16.01 -19.39
CA LYS A 169 12.41 14.57 -19.58
C LYS A 169 11.43 13.70 -18.78
N MET A 170 11.08 14.13 -17.57
CA MET A 170 10.10 13.44 -16.73
C MET A 170 8.69 13.52 -17.30
N LEU A 171 8.33 14.62 -17.96
CA LEU A 171 7.00 14.85 -18.55
C LEU A 171 6.88 14.36 -20.00
N LEU A 172 7.98 14.04 -20.67
CA LEU A 172 7.99 13.44 -22.00
C LEU A 172 7.50 11.98 -21.95
N ALA A 173 6.23 11.81 -21.60
CA ALA A 173 5.51 10.58 -21.84
C ALA A 173 5.02 10.60 -23.28
N GLU A 174 5.80 10.11 -24.20
CA GLU A 174 5.48 10.06 -25.62
C GLU A 174 4.17 9.33 -25.92
N LYS A 175 3.72 8.45 -25.02
CA LYS A 175 2.52 7.61 -25.20
C LYS A 175 1.32 8.02 -24.37
N TYR A 176 1.53 8.71 -23.25
CA TYR A 176 0.46 9.09 -22.32
C TYR A 176 0.67 10.49 -21.75
N PRO A 177 -0.38 11.35 -21.71
CA PRO A 177 -0.27 12.66 -21.07
C PRO A 177 -0.17 12.49 -19.55
N SER A 178 0.71 13.25 -18.92
CA SER A 178 0.77 13.40 -17.46
C SER A 178 -0.53 14.00 -16.91
N ALA A 179 -0.87 13.66 -15.67
CA ALA A 179 -1.95 14.30 -14.93
C ALA A 179 -1.76 15.84 -14.82
N SER A 180 -0.52 16.33 -14.82
CA SER A 180 -0.20 17.76 -14.84
C SER A 180 -0.74 18.48 -16.08
N ILE A 181 -0.78 17.80 -17.24
CA ILE A 181 -1.43 18.33 -18.43
C ILE A 181 -2.94 18.45 -18.23
N CYS A 182 -3.57 17.45 -17.60
CA CYS A 182 -4.99 17.49 -17.27
C CYS A 182 -5.32 18.63 -16.29
N ALA A 183 -4.40 18.95 -15.37
CA ALA A 183 -4.53 20.02 -14.38
C ALA A 183 -4.81 21.39 -15.00
N THR A 184 -4.31 21.66 -16.21
CA THR A 184 -4.47 22.94 -16.91
C THR A 184 -5.94 23.30 -17.18
N CYS A 185 -6.79 22.27 -17.36
CA CYS A 185 -8.23 22.44 -17.56
C CYS A 185 -9.08 21.78 -16.46
N HIS A 186 -8.56 20.81 -15.73
CA HIS A 186 -9.26 20.10 -14.66
C HIS A 186 -8.59 20.29 -13.27
N PRO A 187 -8.37 21.55 -12.80
CA PRO A 187 -7.57 21.83 -11.60
C PRO A 187 -8.17 21.24 -10.32
N LYS A 188 -9.52 21.20 -10.22
CA LYS A 188 -10.20 20.60 -9.06
C LYS A 188 -9.92 19.11 -8.98
N GLN A 189 -10.14 18.36 -10.07
CA GLN A 189 -9.95 16.92 -10.12
C GLN A 189 -8.48 16.54 -9.92
N PHE A 190 -7.57 17.29 -10.54
CA PHE A 190 -6.13 17.12 -10.31
C PHE A 190 -5.76 17.34 -8.84
N ARG A 191 -6.24 18.44 -8.23
CA ARG A 191 -5.95 18.73 -6.82
C ARG A 191 -6.42 17.55 -5.93
N GLU A 192 -7.64 17.06 -6.11
CA GLU A 192 -8.20 15.94 -5.33
C GLU A 192 -7.41 14.65 -5.54
N TRP A 193 -7.08 14.33 -6.79
CA TRP A 193 -6.30 13.14 -7.12
C TRP A 193 -4.85 13.24 -6.61
N SER A 194 -4.21 14.39 -6.68
CA SER A 194 -2.77 14.57 -6.45
C SER A 194 -2.28 14.13 -5.07
N PHE A 195 -3.16 14.09 -4.07
CA PHE A 195 -2.87 13.59 -2.72
C PHE A 195 -3.61 12.29 -2.36
N SER A 196 -4.31 11.69 -3.33
CA SER A 196 -5.01 10.42 -3.14
C SER A 196 -4.06 9.24 -3.10
N GLN A 197 -4.53 8.11 -2.54
CA GLN A 197 -3.77 6.87 -2.58
C GLN A 197 -3.67 6.28 -3.99
N HIS A 198 -4.55 6.64 -4.92
CA HIS A 198 -4.38 6.30 -6.33
C HIS A 198 -3.12 6.94 -6.93
N ALA A 199 -2.89 8.22 -6.65
CA ALA A 199 -1.66 8.90 -7.07
C ALA A 199 -0.40 8.36 -6.37
N TYR A 200 -0.54 7.87 -5.14
CA TYR A 200 0.55 7.27 -4.36
C TYR A 200 0.83 5.80 -4.70
N ALA A 201 -0.07 5.12 -5.40
CA ALA A 201 -0.07 3.66 -5.55
C ALA A 201 1.27 3.07 -6.02
N GLN A 202 1.94 3.72 -7.00
CA GLN A 202 3.26 3.30 -7.48
C GLN A 202 4.40 3.85 -6.61
N LEU A 203 4.22 5.03 -5.99
CA LEU A 203 5.29 5.69 -5.23
C LEU A 203 5.61 4.99 -3.90
N SER A 204 4.75 4.09 -3.42
CA SER A 204 4.93 3.41 -2.13
C SER A 204 6.17 2.53 -2.12
N PRO A 205 7.17 2.80 -1.26
CA PRO A 205 8.33 1.93 -1.12
C PRO A 205 7.94 0.54 -0.57
N VAL A 206 6.89 0.46 0.25
CA VAL A 206 6.38 -0.83 0.76
C VAL A 206 5.83 -1.68 -0.38
N PHE A 207 5.03 -1.08 -1.28
CA PHE A 207 4.52 -1.78 -2.45
C PHE A 207 5.64 -2.28 -3.36
N ASN A 208 6.58 -1.41 -3.72
CA ASN A 208 7.68 -1.77 -4.62
C ASN A 208 8.55 -2.89 -4.04
N THR A 209 8.86 -2.83 -2.75
CA THR A 209 9.65 -3.86 -2.07
C THR A 209 8.86 -5.16 -1.95
N MET A 210 7.56 -5.11 -1.67
CA MET A 210 6.68 -6.30 -1.66
C MET A 210 6.67 -6.98 -3.03
N GLN A 211 6.45 -6.22 -4.10
CA GLN A 211 6.44 -6.75 -5.46
C GLN A 211 7.79 -7.37 -5.82
N ALA A 212 8.90 -6.67 -5.57
CA ALA A 212 10.24 -7.17 -5.85
C ALA A 212 10.56 -8.46 -5.06
N THR A 213 10.12 -8.54 -3.81
CA THR A 213 10.26 -9.75 -2.97
C THR A 213 9.47 -10.92 -3.56
N ILE A 214 8.23 -10.68 -3.98
CA ILE A 214 7.38 -11.71 -4.59
C ILE A 214 7.99 -12.19 -5.90
N ASP A 215 8.40 -11.28 -6.77
CA ASP A 215 9.03 -11.63 -8.05
C ASP A 215 10.34 -12.40 -7.86
N LYS A 216 11.18 -11.99 -6.88
CA LYS A 216 12.39 -12.74 -6.52
C LYS A 216 12.07 -14.17 -6.07
N ARG A 217 11.08 -14.34 -5.18
CA ARG A 217 10.65 -15.64 -4.66
C ARG A 217 9.96 -16.51 -5.72
N ALA A 218 9.33 -15.88 -6.69
CA ALA A 218 8.63 -16.52 -7.81
C ALA A 218 9.49 -16.68 -9.06
N SER A 219 10.78 -16.39 -8.99
CA SER A 219 11.69 -16.45 -10.15
C SER A 219 11.19 -15.62 -11.35
N GLY A 220 10.58 -14.46 -11.09
CA GLY A 220 10.04 -13.55 -12.11
C GLY A 220 8.68 -13.97 -12.69
N THR A 221 8.11 -15.12 -12.30
CA THR A 221 6.87 -15.63 -12.91
C THR A 221 5.62 -14.89 -12.49
N ASN A 222 5.68 -14.04 -11.44
CA ASN A 222 4.59 -13.13 -11.09
C ASN A 222 4.37 -12.04 -12.14
N GLY A 223 5.44 -11.63 -12.85
CA GLY A 223 5.40 -10.68 -13.94
C GLY A 223 4.73 -9.36 -13.56
N ASP A 224 3.86 -8.88 -14.45
CA ASP A 224 3.16 -7.59 -14.28
C ASP A 224 1.92 -7.64 -13.40
N PHE A 225 1.68 -8.74 -12.68
CA PHE A 225 0.44 -8.95 -11.93
C PHE A 225 0.13 -7.81 -10.93
N CYS A 226 1.10 -7.33 -10.19
CA CYS A 226 0.89 -6.26 -9.20
C CYS A 226 0.78 -4.88 -9.87
N ILE A 227 1.65 -4.60 -10.86
CA ILE A 227 1.72 -3.27 -11.47
C ILE A 227 0.50 -2.93 -12.33
N ARG A 228 -0.29 -3.91 -12.77
CA ARG A 228 -1.53 -3.63 -13.52
C ARG A 228 -2.54 -2.77 -12.75
N CYS A 229 -2.54 -2.88 -11.41
CA CYS A 229 -3.42 -2.12 -10.52
C CYS A 229 -2.68 -1.01 -9.74
N HIS A 230 -1.35 -0.94 -9.80
CA HIS A 230 -0.56 0.10 -9.13
C HIS A 230 0.05 1.12 -10.09
N THR A 231 0.34 0.73 -11.32
CA THR A 231 0.72 1.62 -12.43
C THR A 231 0.34 0.98 -13.77
N ALA A 232 -0.93 1.09 -14.16
CA ALA A 232 -1.41 0.55 -15.42
C ALA A 232 -0.65 1.13 -16.64
N VAL A 233 -0.18 2.38 -16.53
CA VAL A 233 0.67 3.02 -17.56
C VAL A 233 2.02 2.31 -17.64
N GLY A 234 2.69 2.07 -16.51
CA GLY A 234 3.96 1.35 -16.48
C GLY A 234 3.85 -0.08 -17.05
N MET A 235 2.73 -0.76 -16.77
CA MET A 235 2.42 -2.06 -17.37
C MET A 235 2.31 -1.95 -18.90
N ASP A 236 1.55 -0.98 -19.42
CA ASP A 236 1.36 -0.82 -20.87
C ASP A 236 2.65 -0.37 -21.57
N LEU A 237 3.48 0.44 -20.91
CA LEU A 237 4.82 0.81 -21.37
C LEU A 237 5.82 -0.36 -21.31
N LYS A 238 5.43 -1.49 -20.70
CA LYS A 238 6.28 -2.68 -20.49
C LYS A 238 7.54 -2.35 -19.70
N GLU A 239 7.43 -1.48 -18.71
CA GLU A 239 8.55 -1.18 -17.81
C GLU A 239 8.97 -2.44 -17.04
N PRO A 240 10.27 -2.64 -16.82
CA PRO A 240 10.74 -3.73 -15.99
C PRO A 240 10.16 -3.65 -14.57
N VAL A 241 9.64 -4.74 -14.05
CA VAL A 241 8.93 -4.79 -12.76
C VAL A 241 9.79 -4.38 -11.56
N PHE A 242 11.11 -4.56 -11.66
CA PHE A 242 12.08 -4.18 -10.61
C PHE A 242 12.62 -2.75 -10.75
N THR A 243 12.06 -1.94 -11.64
CA THR A 243 12.55 -0.57 -11.83
C THR A 243 12.25 0.29 -10.60
N SER A 244 13.28 0.91 -10.01
CA SER A 244 13.10 1.93 -8.98
C SER A 244 12.28 3.10 -9.49
N ASN A 245 11.48 3.70 -8.63
CA ASN A 245 10.72 4.92 -8.96
C ASN A 245 11.61 6.08 -9.42
N LEU A 246 12.88 6.11 -9.01
CA LEU A 246 13.83 7.12 -9.48
C LEU A 246 14.13 7.00 -10.98
N ASN A 247 13.94 5.82 -11.56
CA ASN A 247 14.24 5.50 -12.96
C ASN A 247 13.00 5.21 -13.82
N ARG A 248 11.80 5.17 -13.22
CA ARG A 248 10.55 4.97 -13.98
C ARG A 248 10.21 6.17 -14.83
N ASN A 249 9.43 5.93 -15.90
CA ASN A 249 8.78 6.98 -16.66
C ASN A 249 7.93 7.87 -15.72
N ALA A 250 7.86 9.16 -15.99
CA ALA A 250 7.14 10.13 -15.15
C ALA A 250 5.66 9.77 -14.99
N THR A 251 4.97 9.46 -16.09
CA THR A 251 3.55 9.07 -16.06
C THR A 251 3.31 7.72 -15.39
N SER A 252 4.27 6.81 -15.45
CA SER A 252 4.21 5.55 -14.70
C SER A 252 4.25 5.77 -13.19
N ARG A 253 5.03 6.75 -12.71
CA ARG A 253 5.09 7.13 -11.29
C ARG A 253 3.80 7.74 -10.75
N GLU A 254 2.95 8.27 -11.62
CA GLU A 254 1.66 8.83 -11.24
C GLU A 254 0.65 7.78 -10.72
N GLY A 255 1.05 6.51 -10.66
CA GLY A 255 0.22 5.44 -10.12
C GLY A 255 -1.03 5.18 -10.94
N ILE A 256 -2.20 5.29 -10.31
CA ILE A 256 -3.49 5.23 -10.99
C ILE A 256 -3.86 6.66 -11.38
N THR A 257 -3.28 7.08 -12.50
CA THR A 257 -3.43 8.44 -13.04
C THR A 257 -4.76 8.62 -13.79
N CYS A 258 -5.08 9.85 -14.19
CA CYS A 258 -6.33 10.20 -14.88
C CYS A 258 -6.66 9.26 -16.05
N ILE A 259 -5.67 8.98 -16.88
CA ILE A 259 -5.84 8.12 -18.07
C ILE A 259 -6.10 6.65 -17.73
N THR A 260 -5.72 6.18 -16.57
CA THR A 260 -6.03 4.79 -16.15
C THR A 260 -7.54 4.56 -16.12
N CYS A 261 -8.34 5.56 -15.69
CA CYS A 261 -9.80 5.47 -15.71
C CYS A 261 -10.40 6.06 -17.00
N HIS A 262 -9.81 7.14 -17.54
CA HIS A 262 -10.39 7.91 -18.62
C HIS A 262 -9.84 7.57 -20.02
N ARG A 263 -9.01 6.52 -20.14
CA ARG A 263 -8.54 5.94 -21.42
C ARG A 263 -8.53 4.43 -21.45
N ILE A 264 -9.31 3.82 -20.60
CA ILE A 264 -9.50 2.37 -20.62
C ILE A 264 -10.25 1.99 -21.91
N ARG A 265 -9.64 1.14 -22.76
CA ARG A 265 -10.23 0.73 -24.03
C ARG A 265 -11.27 -0.37 -23.86
N GLU A 266 -10.99 -1.27 -22.95
CA GLU A 266 -11.79 -2.44 -22.68
C GLU A 266 -11.95 -2.61 -21.18
N ASN A 267 -13.18 -2.73 -20.72
CA ASN A 267 -13.50 -3.14 -19.36
C ASN A 267 -13.92 -4.60 -19.42
N TYR A 268 -13.11 -5.47 -18.83
CA TYR A 268 -13.37 -6.90 -18.84
C TYR A 268 -14.38 -7.33 -17.77
N GLY A 269 -14.76 -6.43 -16.84
CA GLY A 269 -15.68 -6.72 -15.75
C GLY A 269 -15.25 -7.90 -14.88
N LYS A 270 -13.95 -8.13 -14.77
CA LYS A 270 -13.37 -9.27 -14.07
C LYS A 270 -12.44 -8.79 -12.96
N VAL A 271 -12.51 -9.45 -11.82
CA VAL A 271 -11.53 -9.26 -10.73
C VAL A 271 -10.11 -9.56 -11.22
N SER A 272 -9.11 -8.88 -10.67
CA SER A 272 -7.72 -8.95 -11.12
C SER A 272 -7.56 -8.64 -12.61
N ALA A 273 -8.33 -7.69 -13.13
CA ALA A 273 -8.39 -7.42 -14.56
C ALA A 273 -7.06 -6.89 -15.11
N ARG A 274 -6.78 -7.28 -16.34
CA ARG A 274 -5.78 -6.65 -17.18
C ARG A 274 -6.51 -5.90 -18.28
N PHE A 275 -6.43 -4.59 -18.29
CA PHE A 275 -7.11 -3.74 -19.25
C PHE A 275 -6.12 -3.05 -20.18
N GLY A 276 -6.55 -2.80 -21.42
CA GLY A 276 -5.79 -2.04 -22.40
C GLY A 276 -6.07 -0.55 -22.27
N LEU A 277 -5.01 0.25 -22.37
CA LEU A 277 -5.12 1.72 -22.40
C LEU A 277 -5.02 2.22 -23.84
N VAL A 278 -5.75 3.29 -24.16
CA VAL A 278 -5.60 4.00 -25.43
C VAL A 278 -4.37 4.90 -25.35
N GLN A 279 -3.34 4.57 -26.15
CA GLN A 279 -2.11 5.35 -26.24
C GLN A 279 -2.31 6.64 -27.03
N GLY A 280 -1.42 7.58 -26.82
CA GLY A 280 -1.34 8.87 -27.51
C GLY A 280 -1.35 10.06 -26.58
N ASP A 281 -1.14 11.24 -27.15
CA ASP A 281 -1.09 12.52 -26.44
C ASP A 281 -2.45 13.02 -25.96
N ILE A 282 -2.52 14.27 -25.53
CA ILE A 282 -3.76 14.89 -25.03
C ILE A 282 -4.85 15.00 -26.09
N LEU A 283 -4.50 14.99 -27.37
CA LEU A 283 -5.47 15.13 -28.50
C LEU A 283 -6.32 13.85 -28.68
N GLN A 284 -5.90 12.70 -28.15
CA GLN A 284 -6.67 11.47 -28.26
C GLN A 284 -7.98 11.56 -27.45
N PRO A 285 -9.04 10.83 -27.87
CA PRO A 285 -10.30 10.80 -27.14
C PRO A 285 -10.15 10.38 -25.69
N MET A 286 -10.96 10.97 -24.82
CA MET A 286 -11.13 10.57 -23.43
C MET A 286 -12.43 9.80 -23.26
N TYR A 287 -12.55 9.01 -22.19
CA TYR A 287 -13.75 8.25 -21.86
C TYR A 287 -14.40 8.86 -20.63
N GLY A 288 -15.69 9.10 -20.69
CA GLY A 288 -16.40 9.75 -19.59
C GLY A 288 -17.87 9.32 -19.50
N PRO A 289 -18.47 9.33 -18.30
CA PRO A 289 -19.82 8.79 -18.11
C PRO A 289 -20.91 9.60 -18.80
N LYS A 290 -20.64 10.86 -19.16
CA LYS A 290 -21.63 11.78 -19.75
C LYS A 290 -21.41 12.06 -21.24
N GLY A 291 -20.35 11.49 -21.86
CA GLY A 291 -20.02 11.73 -23.26
C GLY A 291 -19.61 13.19 -23.55
N ASN A 292 -19.71 13.60 -24.79
CA ASN A 292 -19.05 14.78 -25.34
C ASN A 292 -19.91 16.06 -25.43
N ALA A 293 -21.11 16.12 -24.82
CA ALA A 293 -22.01 17.24 -25.01
C ALA A 293 -21.41 18.61 -24.62
N ILE A 294 -20.64 18.66 -23.50
CA ILE A 294 -19.94 19.88 -23.07
C ILE A 294 -18.74 20.17 -23.95
N LEU A 295 -17.96 19.16 -24.36
CA LEU A 295 -16.84 19.35 -25.28
C LEU A 295 -17.28 19.95 -26.60
N LYS A 296 -18.40 19.50 -27.17
CA LYS A 296 -18.98 20.10 -28.39
C LYS A 296 -19.30 21.58 -28.24
N GLN A 297 -19.81 22.00 -27.06
CA GLN A 297 -20.06 23.40 -26.79
C GLN A 297 -18.76 24.22 -26.73
N VAL A 298 -17.69 23.65 -26.13
CA VAL A 298 -16.36 24.30 -26.11
C VAL A 298 -15.79 24.43 -27.52
N LEU A 299 -15.83 23.36 -28.32
CA LEU A 299 -15.32 23.33 -29.68
C LEU A 299 -16.12 24.24 -30.65
N ALA A 300 -17.40 24.48 -30.37
CA ALA A 300 -18.23 25.39 -31.15
C ALA A 300 -17.93 26.89 -30.89
N GLN A 301 -17.08 27.19 -29.89
CA GLN A 301 -16.72 28.55 -29.48
C GLN A 301 -15.18 28.74 -29.44
N PRO A 302 -14.48 28.50 -30.55
CA PRO A 302 -13.00 28.52 -30.58
C PRO A 302 -12.43 29.88 -30.17
N ASP A 303 -13.06 30.99 -30.55
CA ASP A 303 -12.61 32.34 -30.18
C ASP A 303 -12.71 32.63 -28.69
N VAL A 304 -13.66 31.96 -27.99
CA VAL A 304 -13.89 32.10 -26.56
C VAL A 304 -12.89 31.28 -25.76
N PHE A 305 -12.70 30.00 -26.13
CA PHE A 305 -11.91 29.06 -25.36
C PHE A 305 -10.47 28.89 -25.86
N GLN A 306 -10.17 29.37 -27.09
CA GLN A 306 -8.86 29.27 -27.74
C GLN A 306 -8.29 27.86 -27.73
N VAL A 307 -9.12 26.85 -28.04
CA VAL A 307 -8.77 25.45 -28.04
C VAL A 307 -8.48 24.92 -29.43
N VAL A 308 -7.57 23.94 -29.48
CA VAL A 308 -7.19 23.25 -30.73
C VAL A 308 -7.22 21.75 -30.52
N THR A 309 -7.55 21.01 -31.58
CA THR A 309 -7.64 19.54 -31.60
C THR A 309 -6.70 18.89 -32.61
N LYS A 310 -5.82 19.68 -33.24
CA LYS A 310 -4.82 19.18 -34.18
C LYS A 310 -3.41 19.53 -33.71
N PRO A 311 -2.43 18.65 -33.96
CA PRO A 311 -1.04 18.92 -33.63
C PRO A 311 -0.52 20.19 -34.35
N GLY A 312 0.24 21.03 -33.65
CA GLY A 312 0.91 22.19 -34.21
C GLY A 312 0.03 23.43 -34.46
N GLU A 313 -1.28 23.37 -34.22
CA GLU A 313 -2.15 24.55 -34.23
C GLU A 313 -1.89 25.41 -32.99
N ALA A 314 -1.90 26.76 -33.19
CA ALA A 314 -1.75 27.70 -32.10
C ALA A 314 -3.02 27.77 -31.24
N GLY A 315 -2.90 27.47 -29.96
CA GLY A 315 -4.02 27.40 -29.01
C GLY A 315 -3.78 26.35 -27.90
N ARG A 316 -4.80 26.17 -27.08
CA ARG A 316 -4.76 25.14 -26.01
C ARG A 316 -5.14 23.80 -26.61
N ALA A 317 -4.21 22.85 -26.64
CA ALA A 317 -4.46 21.49 -27.08
C ALA A 317 -5.43 20.78 -26.11
N ILE A 318 -6.52 20.22 -26.63
CA ILE A 318 -7.51 19.43 -25.87
C ILE A 318 -7.86 18.14 -26.62
N HIS A 319 -8.39 17.18 -25.87
CA HIS A 319 -8.87 15.91 -26.46
C HIS A 319 -9.96 16.15 -27.52
N THR A 320 -9.91 15.35 -28.57
CA THR A 320 -10.78 15.51 -29.75
C THR A 320 -12.22 15.07 -29.49
N ASP A 321 -12.43 14.14 -28.55
CA ASP A 321 -13.74 13.62 -28.20
C ASP A 321 -13.80 13.18 -26.72
N VAL A 322 -15.01 12.99 -26.21
CA VAL A 322 -15.32 12.29 -24.97
C VAL A 322 -16.31 11.17 -25.29
N VAL A 323 -15.78 9.97 -25.39
CA VAL A 323 -16.59 8.76 -25.62
C VAL A 323 -17.41 8.46 -24.36
N LYS A 324 -18.72 8.24 -24.54
CA LYS A 324 -19.57 7.84 -23.40
C LYS A 324 -19.15 6.44 -22.92
N PHE A 325 -18.88 6.32 -21.62
CA PHE A 325 -18.40 5.10 -21.01
C PHE A 325 -19.09 4.85 -19.67
N ASP A 326 -20.23 4.16 -19.73
CA ASP A 326 -21.10 3.89 -18.58
C ASP A 326 -20.46 3.08 -17.44
N PRO A 327 -19.47 2.18 -17.67
CA PRO A 327 -18.82 1.45 -16.58
C PRO A 327 -18.21 2.31 -15.49
N LEU A 328 -17.80 3.57 -15.78
CA LEU A 328 -17.29 4.51 -14.76
C LEU A 328 -18.31 4.85 -13.66
N GLU A 329 -19.60 4.63 -13.87
CA GLU A 329 -20.67 4.84 -12.88
C GLU A 329 -21.03 3.55 -12.13
N LYS A 330 -20.38 2.40 -12.42
CA LYS A 330 -20.68 1.10 -11.83
C LYS A 330 -19.60 0.65 -10.86
N SER A 331 -20.00 -0.01 -9.78
CA SER A 331 -19.07 -0.57 -8.78
C SER A 331 -18.13 -1.62 -9.38
N ALA A 332 -18.58 -2.37 -10.39
CA ALA A 332 -17.77 -3.38 -11.08
C ALA A 332 -16.48 -2.80 -11.69
N PHE A 333 -16.49 -1.54 -12.12
CA PHE A 333 -15.29 -0.85 -12.60
C PHE A 333 -14.20 -0.75 -11.52
N CYS A 334 -14.59 -0.48 -10.27
CA CYS A 334 -13.65 -0.48 -9.14
C CYS A 334 -13.16 -1.91 -8.83
N GLY A 335 -14.03 -2.90 -9.01
CA GLY A 335 -13.74 -4.32 -8.80
C GLY A 335 -12.65 -4.89 -9.69
N ASP A 336 -12.36 -4.27 -10.83
CA ASP A 336 -11.25 -4.67 -11.71
C ASP A 336 -9.90 -4.67 -10.97
N CYS A 337 -9.70 -3.74 -10.01
CA CYS A 337 -8.50 -3.62 -9.19
C CYS A 337 -8.76 -3.96 -7.70
N HIS A 338 -9.97 -3.62 -7.17
CA HIS A 338 -10.32 -3.81 -5.76
C HIS A 338 -10.96 -5.16 -5.46
N ASP A 339 -10.54 -6.20 -6.17
CA ASP A 339 -10.76 -7.60 -5.86
C ASP A 339 -9.67 -8.42 -6.54
N VAL A 340 -8.80 -9.06 -5.76
CA VAL A 340 -7.62 -9.76 -6.27
C VAL A 340 -7.74 -11.24 -6.02
N ASN A 341 -7.90 -11.98 -7.12
CA ASN A 341 -7.94 -13.43 -7.14
C ASN A 341 -6.75 -13.95 -7.93
N LEU A 342 -5.87 -14.68 -7.25
CA LEU A 342 -4.70 -15.29 -7.88
C LEU A 342 -5.11 -16.45 -8.78
N LEU A 343 -4.25 -16.84 -9.73
CA LEU A 343 -4.50 -17.91 -10.68
C LEU A 343 -4.80 -19.26 -9.99
N ASN A 344 -4.24 -19.48 -8.80
CA ASN A 344 -4.50 -20.67 -7.99
C ASN A 344 -5.80 -20.61 -7.16
N GLY A 345 -6.63 -19.56 -7.36
CA GLY A 345 -7.89 -19.38 -6.63
C GLY A 345 -7.76 -18.77 -5.24
N PHE A 346 -6.56 -18.39 -4.79
CA PHE A 346 -6.39 -17.72 -3.50
C PHE A 346 -6.91 -16.29 -3.58
N ARG A 347 -7.84 -15.94 -2.68
CA ARG A 347 -8.43 -14.60 -2.57
C ARG A 347 -7.52 -13.71 -1.72
N LEU A 348 -6.73 -12.87 -2.37
CA LEU A 348 -5.79 -11.97 -1.71
C LEU A 348 -6.48 -10.70 -1.20
N GLU A 349 -7.34 -10.12 -2.02
CA GLU A 349 -8.16 -8.95 -1.71
C GLU A 349 -9.62 -9.24 -2.03
N GLU A 350 -10.57 -8.72 -1.24
CA GLU A 350 -12.00 -9.06 -1.35
C GLU A 350 -12.92 -7.85 -1.21
N ALA A 351 -12.43 -6.62 -1.41
CA ALA A 351 -13.24 -5.42 -1.16
C ALA A 351 -14.49 -5.36 -2.04
N PHE A 352 -14.36 -5.61 -3.34
CA PHE A 352 -15.51 -5.60 -4.25
C PHE A 352 -16.47 -6.78 -3.97
N SER A 353 -15.96 -7.98 -3.74
CA SER A 353 -16.81 -9.14 -3.43
C SER A 353 -17.59 -8.97 -2.12
N GLN A 354 -16.95 -8.39 -1.09
CA GLN A 354 -17.64 -8.05 0.15
C GLN A 354 -18.74 -7.01 -0.09
N PHE A 355 -18.43 -5.97 -0.88
CA PHE A 355 -19.41 -4.96 -1.28
C PHE A 355 -20.55 -5.56 -2.09
N HIS A 356 -20.25 -6.40 -3.09
CA HIS A 356 -21.27 -7.02 -3.95
C HIS A 356 -22.32 -7.80 -3.15
N ASN A 357 -21.90 -8.44 -2.06
CA ASN A 357 -22.78 -9.20 -1.16
C ASN A 357 -23.38 -8.36 -0.01
N SER A 358 -23.07 -7.07 0.07
CA SER A 358 -23.43 -6.20 1.20
C SER A 358 -24.86 -5.69 1.17
N PRO A 359 -25.40 -5.21 2.30
CA PRO A 359 -26.67 -4.49 2.34
C PRO A 359 -26.68 -3.25 1.44
N ALA A 360 -25.58 -2.47 1.41
CA ALA A 360 -25.52 -1.24 0.62
C ALA A 360 -25.67 -1.51 -0.89
N ASN A 361 -25.07 -2.57 -1.43
CA ASN A 361 -25.25 -2.94 -2.83
C ASN A 361 -26.69 -3.36 -3.13
N LYS A 362 -27.33 -4.12 -2.22
CA LYS A 362 -28.74 -4.52 -2.35
C LYS A 362 -29.70 -3.33 -2.39
N GLU A 363 -29.32 -2.20 -1.77
CA GLU A 363 -30.05 -0.93 -1.79
C GLU A 363 -29.68 -0.07 -3.01
N GLY A 364 -28.89 -0.58 -3.97
CA GLY A 364 -28.48 0.13 -5.17
C GLY A 364 -27.45 1.24 -4.92
N THR A 365 -26.73 1.21 -3.79
CA THR A 365 -25.59 2.10 -3.54
C THR A 365 -24.37 1.59 -4.31
N THR A 366 -23.57 2.50 -4.83
CA THR A 366 -22.32 2.18 -5.54
C THR A 366 -21.10 2.56 -4.73
N CYS A 367 -19.91 2.03 -5.12
CA CYS A 367 -18.63 2.46 -4.54
C CYS A 367 -18.44 3.97 -4.68
N GLN A 368 -18.81 4.51 -5.84
CA GLN A 368 -18.72 5.93 -6.16
C GLN A 368 -19.59 6.80 -5.25
N ASP A 369 -20.77 6.33 -4.82
CA ASP A 369 -21.66 7.08 -3.93
C ASP A 369 -21.02 7.40 -2.57
N CYS A 370 -20.18 6.48 -2.05
CA CYS A 370 -19.51 6.64 -0.77
C CYS A 370 -18.09 7.17 -0.89
N HIS A 371 -17.31 6.72 -1.91
CA HIS A 371 -15.89 7.08 -2.04
C HIS A 371 -15.64 8.28 -2.95
N MET A 372 -16.61 8.69 -3.78
CA MET A 372 -16.53 9.85 -4.68
C MET A 372 -17.65 10.87 -4.43
N GLY A 373 -18.38 10.73 -3.31
CA GLY A 373 -19.41 11.67 -2.87
C GLY A 373 -18.83 12.93 -2.20
N ASN A 374 -19.73 13.81 -1.73
CA ASN A 374 -19.32 15.05 -1.04
C ASN A 374 -18.64 14.78 0.30
N THR A 375 -19.06 13.75 1.02
CA THR A 375 -18.50 13.35 2.31
C THR A 375 -17.96 11.92 2.19
N PRO A 376 -16.65 11.70 2.40
CA PRO A 376 -16.06 10.38 2.31
C PRO A 376 -16.69 9.37 3.26
N GLY A 377 -16.89 8.13 2.77
CA GLY A 377 -17.35 6.99 3.56
C GLY A 377 -18.86 6.86 3.74
N ILE A 378 -19.66 7.80 3.24
CA ILE A 378 -21.12 7.74 3.27
C ILE A 378 -21.73 8.17 1.94
N LYS A 379 -22.95 7.68 1.65
CA LYS A 379 -23.76 8.15 0.52
C LYS A 379 -24.24 9.56 0.79
N SER A 380 -23.52 10.57 0.28
CA SER A 380 -23.73 11.99 0.58
C SER A 380 -24.10 12.83 -0.63
N GLY A 381 -24.42 12.19 -1.77
CA GLY A 381 -24.64 12.86 -3.03
C GLY A 381 -23.35 13.45 -3.63
N PHE A 382 -23.52 14.30 -4.64
CA PHE A 382 -22.41 14.83 -5.45
C PHE A 382 -22.51 16.35 -5.57
N GLY A 383 -21.38 17.00 -5.72
CA GLY A 383 -21.30 18.41 -6.02
C GLY A 383 -21.76 18.74 -7.46
N PHE A 384 -21.98 20.02 -7.72
CA PHE A 384 -22.25 20.55 -9.06
C PHE A 384 -21.28 21.71 -9.34
N GLY A 385 -20.83 21.81 -10.56
CA GLY A 385 -19.91 22.87 -10.99
C GLY A 385 -19.37 22.62 -12.39
N PRO A 386 -18.46 23.50 -12.88
CA PRO A 386 -17.83 23.30 -14.15
C PRO A 386 -16.92 22.06 -14.12
N ALA A 387 -17.03 21.24 -15.16
CA ALA A 387 -16.14 20.08 -15.29
C ALA A 387 -14.70 20.48 -15.61
N ALA A 388 -14.53 21.61 -16.28
CA ALA A 388 -13.23 22.16 -16.66
C ALA A 388 -13.24 23.69 -16.58
N MET A 389 -12.04 24.23 -16.40
CA MET A 389 -11.71 25.64 -16.52
C MET A 389 -10.76 25.76 -17.72
N VAL A 390 -11.24 26.23 -18.86
CA VAL A 390 -10.43 26.37 -20.07
C VAL A 390 -9.82 27.78 -20.10
N GLY A 391 -8.58 27.87 -19.69
CA GLY A 391 -8.00 29.15 -19.31
C GLY A 391 -8.67 29.70 -18.05
N ASP A 392 -9.27 30.89 -18.16
CA ASP A 392 -10.06 31.54 -17.11
C ASP A 392 -11.59 31.27 -17.20
N LYS A 393 -12.01 30.52 -18.20
CA LYS A 393 -13.44 30.32 -18.52
C LYS A 393 -13.96 28.98 -18.03
N PRO A 394 -15.01 28.98 -17.18
CA PRO A 394 -15.65 27.75 -16.75
C PRO A 394 -16.49 27.14 -17.88
N THR A 395 -16.48 25.80 -17.97
CA THR A 395 -17.46 25.06 -18.77
C THR A 395 -18.82 25.04 -18.08
N PRO A 396 -19.92 24.71 -18.79
CA PRO A 396 -21.23 24.56 -18.16
C PRO A 396 -21.20 23.60 -16.95
N SER A 397 -21.98 23.97 -15.93
CA SER A 397 -22.07 23.20 -14.69
C SER A 397 -22.70 21.83 -14.90
N ARG A 398 -22.15 20.81 -14.25
CA ARG A 398 -22.69 19.45 -14.23
C ARG A 398 -22.39 18.78 -12.89
N LYS A 399 -22.92 17.54 -12.68
CA LYS A 399 -22.54 16.67 -11.58
C LYS A 399 -21.02 16.47 -11.56
N LEU A 400 -20.40 16.66 -10.40
CA LEU A 400 -18.98 16.43 -10.14
C LEU A 400 -18.81 15.34 -9.09
N THR A 401 -17.89 14.42 -9.35
CA THR A 401 -17.44 13.44 -8.38
C THR A 401 -16.16 13.90 -7.71
N ASN A 402 -15.95 13.50 -6.45
CA ASN A 402 -14.72 13.74 -5.71
C ASN A 402 -13.67 12.68 -6.07
N HIS A 403 -12.45 13.10 -6.39
CA HIS A 403 -11.34 12.23 -6.78
C HIS A 403 -10.30 12.04 -5.67
N THR A 404 -10.63 12.36 -4.42
CA THR A 404 -9.73 12.15 -3.26
C THR A 404 -9.61 10.66 -2.92
N PHE A 405 -10.65 9.87 -3.14
CA PHE A 405 -10.67 8.42 -2.84
C PHE A 405 -10.15 8.12 -1.42
N ALA A 406 -10.66 8.85 -0.43
CA ALA A 406 -10.16 8.75 0.93
C ALA A 406 -10.26 7.30 1.46
N GLY A 407 -9.18 6.85 2.07
CA GLY A 407 -9.03 5.52 2.63
C GLY A 407 -8.07 5.52 3.84
N PRO A 408 -7.69 4.36 4.38
CA PRO A 408 -6.88 4.28 5.61
C PRO A 408 -5.39 4.54 5.38
N ASP A 409 -4.90 4.40 4.15
CA ASP A 409 -3.47 4.44 3.85
C ASP A 409 -2.89 5.86 3.77
N TYR A 410 -1.56 5.95 3.84
CA TYR A 410 -0.84 7.21 3.93
C TYR A 410 0.54 7.12 3.27
N SER A 411 1.06 8.27 2.83
CA SER A 411 2.41 8.37 2.30
C SER A 411 3.44 8.33 3.41
N ILE A 412 4.56 7.63 3.18
CA ILE A 412 5.74 7.60 4.06
C ILE A 412 6.99 8.17 3.41
N ILE A 413 6.89 8.67 2.18
CA ILE A 413 8.02 9.25 1.44
C ILE A 413 8.16 10.74 1.71
N HIS A 414 9.23 11.33 1.16
CA HIS A 414 9.54 12.74 1.29
C HIS A 414 8.42 13.63 0.71
N PRO A 415 7.97 14.68 1.43
CA PRO A 415 6.84 15.51 0.99
C PRO A 415 7.12 16.32 -0.29
N GLY A 416 8.37 16.50 -0.70
CA GLY A 416 8.71 17.06 -2.01
C GLY A 416 8.39 16.13 -3.20
N LEU A 417 8.19 14.82 -2.95
CA LEU A 417 7.84 13.84 -3.97
C LEU A 417 6.33 13.58 -4.04
N PHE A 418 5.63 13.73 -2.94
CA PHE A 418 4.20 13.50 -2.83
C PHE A 418 3.59 14.34 -1.70
N PRO A 419 2.45 14.98 -1.94
CA PRO A 419 1.52 15.00 -3.10
C PRO A 419 2.15 15.43 -4.43
N PHE A 420 1.52 15.05 -5.56
CA PHE A 420 1.96 15.55 -6.86
C PHE A 420 1.74 17.05 -6.97
N ASN A 421 2.81 17.76 -7.33
CA ASN A 421 2.82 19.22 -7.45
C ASN A 421 3.72 19.63 -8.62
N THR A 422 3.15 20.31 -9.60
CA THR A 422 3.90 20.78 -10.78
C THR A 422 5.05 21.70 -10.41
N LYS A 423 4.85 22.59 -9.44
CA LYS A 423 5.93 23.50 -8.96
C LYS A 423 7.07 22.73 -8.29
N ALA A 424 6.77 21.66 -7.56
CA ALA A 424 7.81 20.82 -6.98
C ALA A 424 8.65 20.13 -8.07
N GLN A 425 7.99 19.65 -9.13
CA GLN A 425 8.66 19.04 -10.27
C GLN A 425 9.48 20.05 -11.10
N GLU A 426 8.99 21.28 -11.21
CA GLU A 426 9.70 22.39 -11.88
C GLU A 426 10.94 22.85 -11.09
N LEU A 427 10.84 22.88 -9.76
CA LEU A 427 11.94 23.35 -8.92
C LEU A 427 13.09 22.34 -8.88
N ALA A 428 12.81 21.06 -8.64
CA ALA A 428 13.88 20.08 -8.39
C ALA A 428 13.52 18.67 -8.87
N SER A 429 14.53 17.90 -9.23
CA SER A 429 14.42 16.47 -9.53
C SER A 429 14.09 15.66 -8.26
N LEU A 430 13.61 14.42 -8.46
CA LEU A 430 13.35 13.49 -7.35
C LEU A 430 14.58 13.29 -6.45
N ALA A 431 15.75 13.13 -7.07
CA ALA A 431 16.99 12.91 -6.35
C ALA A 431 17.39 14.13 -5.51
N GLU A 432 17.18 15.35 -6.03
CA GLU A 432 17.43 16.57 -5.29
C GLU A 432 16.47 16.72 -4.12
N TRP A 433 15.17 16.47 -4.31
CA TRP A 433 14.19 16.50 -3.23
C TRP A 433 14.54 15.56 -2.07
N LEU A 434 15.04 14.36 -2.36
CA LEU A 434 15.47 13.41 -1.33
C LEU A 434 16.64 13.95 -0.46
N THR A 435 17.37 14.93 -0.94
CA THR A 435 18.46 15.58 -0.19
C THR A 435 18.04 16.85 0.54
N PHE A 436 16.78 17.30 0.40
CA PHE A 436 16.27 18.49 1.10
C PHE A 436 15.84 18.14 2.52
N ASP A 437 16.58 18.63 3.51
CA ASP A 437 16.25 18.34 4.92
C ASP A 437 15.20 19.34 5.46
N TYR A 438 13.93 19.04 5.17
CA TYR A 438 12.81 19.83 5.70
C TYR A 438 12.67 19.72 7.23
N GLN A 439 13.17 18.64 7.84
CA GLN A 439 13.10 18.43 9.29
C GLN A 439 14.12 19.27 10.03
N ALA A 440 15.28 19.53 9.45
CA ALA A 440 16.24 20.50 9.97
C ALA A 440 15.74 21.94 9.88
N GLY A 441 14.68 22.18 9.10
CA GLY A 441 14.08 23.51 8.92
C GLY A 441 14.63 24.33 7.75
N TRP A 442 15.30 23.68 6.79
CA TRP A 442 15.81 24.37 5.60
C TRP A 442 14.72 25.22 4.94
N GLY A 443 15.10 26.43 4.49
CA GLY A 443 14.20 27.39 3.88
C GLY A 443 13.24 28.09 4.86
N THR A 444 13.43 27.95 6.17
CA THR A 444 12.72 28.77 7.15
C THR A 444 13.59 29.91 7.66
N ASP A 445 12.98 31.05 7.94
CA ASP A 445 13.68 32.21 8.55
C ASP A 445 14.49 31.84 9.79
N ALA A 446 13.94 30.95 10.62
CA ALA A 446 14.60 30.53 11.87
C ALA A 446 15.89 29.77 11.59
N TYR A 447 15.88 28.90 10.59
CA TYR A 447 17.07 28.13 10.20
C TYR A 447 18.06 29.00 9.43
N GLU A 448 17.63 29.71 8.39
CA GLU A 448 18.52 30.46 7.48
C GLU A 448 19.30 31.58 8.17
N LYS A 449 18.71 32.19 9.23
CA LYS A 449 19.39 33.19 10.07
C LYS A 449 20.45 32.61 11.02
N THR A 450 20.40 31.30 11.28
CA THR A 450 21.27 30.64 12.28
C THR A 450 22.14 29.55 11.67
N ALA A 451 21.95 29.25 10.38
CA ALA A 451 22.71 28.22 9.66
C ALA A 451 24.20 28.54 9.69
N PRO A 452 25.08 27.56 9.90
CA PRO A 452 26.52 27.78 9.80
C PRO A 452 26.92 28.25 8.41
N ALA A 453 27.75 29.31 8.34
CA ALA A 453 28.19 29.88 7.06
C ALA A 453 28.99 28.91 6.19
N ASP A 454 29.63 27.91 6.79
CA ASP A 454 30.43 26.86 6.17
C ASP A 454 29.65 25.57 5.91
N PHE A 455 28.32 25.55 6.14
CA PHE A 455 27.51 24.35 5.89
C PHE A 455 27.48 24.02 4.39
N ALA A 456 27.92 22.80 4.04
CA ALA A 456 27.98 22.35 2.67
C ALA A 456 26.63 21.78 2.21
N TYR A 457 25.77 22.62 1.68
CA TYR A 457 24.49 22.18 1.08
C TYR A 457 24.73 21.35 -0.19
N PRO A 458 23.98 20.27 -0.41
CA PRO A 458 24.11 19.47 -1.61
C PRO A 458 23.44 20.16 -2.82
N GLY A 459 24.07 20.07 -4.00
CA GLY A 459 23.53 20.44 -5.29
C GLY A 459 22.86 21.82 -5.35
N ARG A 460 21.63 21.84 -5.78
CA ARG A 460 20.74 23.01 -5.89
C ARG A 460 20.57 23.75 -4.56
N TRP A 461 20.52 23.04 -3.46
CA TRP A 461 20.23 23.60 -2.13
C TRP A 461 21.33 24.52 -1.59
N LYS A 462 22.39 24.76 -2.37
CA LYS A 462 23.35 25.85 -2.10
C LYS A 462 22.72 27.22 -2.22
N SER A 463 21.72 27.37 -3.11
CA SER A 463 20.95 28.61 -3.26
C SER A 463 19.98 28.75 -2.06
N VAL A 464 20.05 29.89 -1.38
CA VAL A 464 19.11 30.21 -0.31
C VAL A 464 17.70 30.43 -0.86
N ASP A 465 17.61 31.07 -2.03
CA ASP A 465 16.33 31.29 -2.68
C ASP A 465 15.62 29.97 -3.04
N ASP A 466 16.36 29.01 -3.62
CA ASP A 466 15.83 27.68 -3.92
C ASP A 466 15.35 26.96 -2.65
N ARG A 467 16.01 27.20 -1.49
CA ARG A 467 15.55 26.61 -0.21
C ARG A 467 14.27 27.27 0.29
N TYR A 468 14.10 28.58 0.13
CA TYR A 468 12.85 29.27 0.46
C TYR A 468 11.71 28.83 -0.47
N ASP A 469 11.96 28.71 -1.78
CA ASP A 469 10.98 28.24 -2.74
C ASP A 469 10.56 26.78 -2.44
N ALA A 470 11.52 25.91 -2.13
CA ALA A 470 11.25 24.56 -1.69
C ALA A 470 10.38 24.54 -0.43
N ARG A 471 10.68 25.39 0.54
CA ARG A 471 9.89 25.46 1.78
C ARG A 471 8.45 25.92 1.52
N ALA A 472 8.25 26.94 0.71
CA ALA A 472 6.92 27.41 0.34
C ALA A 472 6.09 26.30 -0.37
N ILE A 473 6.73 25.50 -1.23
CA ILE A 473 6.11 24.32 -1.84
C ILE A 473 5.74 23.30 -0.79
N LEU A 474 6.65 22.99 0.14
CA LEU A 474 6.40 22.00 1.18
C LEU A 474 5.30 22.43 2.16
N ASP A 475 5.16 23.71 2.45
CA ASP A 475 4.08 24.21 3.31
C ASP A 475 2.69 24.00 2.67
N ASP A 476 2.55 24.15 1.35
CA ASP A 476 1.34 23.75 0.60
C ASP A 476 1.14 22.21 0.65
N GLN A 477 2.22 21.44 0.48
CA GLN A 477 2.17 19.98 0.56
C GLN A 477 1.74 19.50 1.96
N PHE A 478 2.26 20.09 3.02
CA PHE A 478 1.87 19.78 4.40
C PHE A 478 0.39 20.06 4.63
N SER A 479 -0.10 21.21 4.14
CA SER A 479 -1.53 21.55 4.23
C SER A 479 -2.40 20.50 3.55
N ARG A 480 -2.03 20.06 2.35
CA ARG A 480 -2.76 19.01 1.60
C ARG A 480 -2.72 17.65 2.32
N LEU A 481 -1.57 17.28 2.87
CA LEU A 481 -1.43 16.03 3.63
C LEU A 481 -2.27 16.06 4.92
N GLU A 482 -2.40 17.23 5.55
CA GLU A 482 -3.28 17.39 6.72
C GLU A 482 -4.76 17.34 6.33
N ASP A 483 -5.16 17.95 5.23
CA ASP A 483 -6.53 17.86 4.70
C ASP A 483 -6.96 16.39 4.47
N VAL A 484 -6.09 15.59 3.84
CA VAL A 484 -6.38 14.16 3.62
C VAL A 484 -6.32 13.37 4.92
N ASN A 485 -5.46 13.75 5.86
CA ASN A 485 -5.43 13.15 7.20
C ASN A 485 -6.77 13.31 7.93
N HIS A 486 -7.36 14.51 7.88
CA HIS A 486 -8.71 14.73 8.41
C HIS A 486 -9.75 13.82 7.77
N GLN A 487 -9.76 13.69 6.44
CA GLN A 487 -10.68 12.81 5.73
C GLN A 487 -10.47 11.34 6.10
N ARG A 488 -9.23 10.90 6.27
CA ARG A 488 -8.90 9.54 6.73
C ARG A 488 -9.45 9.25 8.12
N TYR A 489 -9.30 10.18 9.08
CA TYR A 489 -9.89 10.04 10.42
C TYR A 489 -11.41 9.96 10.35
N GLN A 490 -12.05 10.80 9.56
CA GLN A 490 -13.50 10.78 9.40
C GLN A 490 -14.00 9.45 8.83
N ILE A 491 -13.42 8.96 7.74
CA ILE A 491 -13.84 7.70 7.13
C ILE A 491 -13.61 6.51 8.08
N MET A 492 -12.49 6.48 8.79
CA MET A 492 -12.18 5.42 9.74
C MET A 492 -13.10 5.46 10.96
N ARG A 493 -13.40 6.65 11.51
CA ARG A 493 -14.34 6.82 12.64
C ARG A 493 -15.78 6.51 12.26
N ARG A 494 -16.18 6.73 11.00
CA ARG A 494 -17.49 6.29 10.50
C ARG A 494 -17.56 4.78 10.38
N GLY A 495 -16.49 4.15 9.92
CA GLY A 495 -16.40 2.69 9.73
C GLY A 495 -16.27 1.92 11.05
N ILE A 496 -15.32 2.30 11.90
CA ILE A 496 -15.00 1.58 13.14
C ILE A 496 -15.42 2.40 14.35
N GLN A 497 -16.31 1.87 15.18
CA GLN A 497 -16.83 2.55 16.35
C GLN A 497 -16.73 1.69 17.61
N LEU A 498 -16.51 2.34 18.76
CA LEU A 498 -16.62 1.73 20.07
C LEU A 498 -18.04 1.99 20.59
N HIS A 499 -18.86 0.95 20.73
CA HIS A 499 -20.28 1.11 21.07
C HIS A 499 -20.54 0.92 22.55
N ALA A 500 -19.83 0.03 23.23
CA ALA A 500 -20.09 -0.23 24.64
C ALA A 500 -18.85 -0.72 25.38
N LEU A 501 -18.78 -0.37 26.67
CA LEU A 501 -17.90 -0.99 27.65
C LEU A 501 -18.77 -1.73 28.67
N ASN A 502 -18.71 -3.06 28.68
CA ASN A 502 -19.36 -3.90 29.67
C ASN A 502 -18.39 -4.23 30.79
N VAL A 503 -18.59 -3.68 31.96
CA VAL A 503 -17.84 -4.04 33.17
C VAL A 503 -18.56 -5.21 33.83
N GLU A 504 -17.92 -6.37 33.86
CA GLU A 504 -18.48 -7.61 34.43
C GLU A 504 -18.04 -7.79 35.89
N GLN A 505 -16.84 -7.33 36.24
CA GLN A 505 -16.28 -7.40 37.60
C GLN A 505 -15.30 -6.23 37.83
N ASN A 506 -15.34 -5.65 39.02
CA ASN A 506 -14.32 -4.71 39.51
C ASN A 506 -14.35 -4.72 41.02
N ASP A 507 -13.73 -5.71 41.63
CA ASP A 507 -13.66 -5.94 43.09
C ASP A 507 -12.31 -6.54 43.50
N ALA A 508 -12.22 -7.02 44.74
CA ALA A 508 -11.01 -7.67 45.28
C ALA A 508 -10.63 -8.98 44.53
N GLY A 509 -11.52 -9.55 43.75
CA GLY A 509 -11.28 -10.76 42.93
C GLY A 509 -10.61 -10.45 41.59
N GLY A 510 -10.63 -9.19 41.18
CA GLY A 510 -10.05 -8.75 39.89
C GLY A 510 -10.94 -7.77 39.14
N ILE A 511 -10.52 -7.50 37.91
CA ILE A 511 -11.27 -6.66 36.96
C ILE A 511 -11.54 -7.47 35.69
N LYS A 512 -12.82 -7.54 35.26
CA LYS A 512 -13.22 -8.12 33.97
C LYS A 512 -14.09 -7.14 33.23
N PHE A 513 -13.73 -6.90 31.97
CA PHE A 513 -14.53 -6.02 31.10
C PHE A 513 -14.43 -6.42 29.64
N LYS A 514 -15.42 -6.02 28.87
CA LYS A 514 -15.47 -6.22 27.40
C LYS A 514 -15.78 -4.92 26.70
N VAL A 515 -15.16 -4.71 25.55
CA VAL A 515 -15.39 -3.54 24.68
C VAL A 515 -16.03 -4.01 23.37
N LYS A 516 -17.17 -3.43 23.01
CA LYS A 516 -17.87 -3.72 21.77
C LYS A 516 -17.30 -2.84 20.65
N VAL A 517 -16.63 -3.46 19.68
CA VAL A 517 -16.12 -2.82 18.46
C VAL A 517 -17.09 -3.14 17.33
N ALA A 518 -17.59 -2.13 16.65
CA ALA A 518 -18.60 -2.27 15.59
C ALA A 518 -18.05 -1.79 14.25
N ASN A 519 -18.45 -2.47 13.18
CA ASN A 519 -18.40 -1.97 11.82
C ASN A 519 -19.73 -1.27 11.53
N ASN A 520 -19.68 0.05 11.42
CA ASN A 520 -20.86 0.89 11.18
C ASN A 520 -21.13 1.14 9.70
N THR A 521 -20.27 0.63 8.80
CA THR A 521 -20.53 0.66 7.35
C THR A 521 -21.42 -0.50 6.92
N LEU A 522 -22.25 -0.25 5.92
CA LEU A 522 -23.08 -1.28 5.28
C LEU A 522 -22.47 -1.81 3.98
N GLY A 523 -21.32 -1.25 3.55
CA GLY A 523 -20.71 -1.54 2.25
C GLY A 523 -19.79 -2.75 2.22
N HIS A 524 -18.97 -2.97 3.23
CA HIS A 524 -17.97 -4.03 3.25
C HIS A 524 -17.49 -4.33 4.67
N GLY A 525 -16.68 -5.35 4.85
CA GLY A 525 -16.02 -5.65 6.11
C GLY A 525 -15.02 -4.58 6.57
N VAL A 526 -14.63 -4.62 7.83
CA VAL A 526 -13.58 -3.78 8.40
C VAL A 526 -12.58 -4.66 9.16
N PRO A 527 -11.27 -4.62 8.79
CA PRO A 527 -10.74 -4.01 7.56
C PRO A 527 -11.25 -4.71 6.29
N THR A 528 -11.05 -4.09 5.13
CA THR A 528 -11.32 -4.68 3.82
C THR A 528 -10.08 -4.61 2.94
N GLY A 529 -10.13 -5.20 1.76
CA GLY A 529 -8.99 -5.28 0.85
C GLY A 529 -7.98 -6.34 1.30
N PHE A 530 -6.73 -5.95 1.46
CA PHE A 530 -5.63 -6.79 1.96
C PHE A 530 -5.67 -6.90 3.50
N ASP A 531 -6.72 -7.48 4.05
CA ASP A 531 -7.00 -7.53 5.49
C ASP A 531 -5.95 -8.29 6.32
N ALA A 532 -5.20 -9.20 5.73
CA ALA A 532 -4.07 -9.88 6.37
C ALA A 532 -2.81 -9.00 6.49
N GLU A 533 -2.74 -7.95 5.70
CA GLU A 533 -1.62 -7.01 5.66
C GLU A 533 -1.98 -5.67 6.32
N ARG A 534 -3.05 -5.62 7.17
CA ARG A 534 -3.50 -4.47 7.95
C ARG A 534 -3.29 -4.72 9.44
N ALA A 535 -2.74 -3.75 10.16
CA ALA A 535 -2.61 -3.83 11.60
C ALA A 535 -3.64 -2.92 12.29
N TYR A 536 -4.85 -3.46 12.56
CA TYR A 536 -5.93 -2.78 13.27
C TYR A 536 -6.15 -3.45 14.62
N PHE A 537 -5.98 -2.73 15.71
CA PHE A 537 -5.98 -3.32 17.04
C PHE A 537 -6.45 -2.37 18.13
N MET A 538 -6.86 -2.95 19.26
CA MET A 538 -7.23 -2.22 20.47
C MET A 538 -6.06 -2.23 21.44
N GLN A 539 -5.71 -1.05 21.94
CA GLN A 539 -4.83 -0.88 23.09
C GLN A 539 -5.67 -0.56 24.33
N ALA A 540 -5.56 -1.41 25.35
CA ALA A 540 -6.26 -1.22 26.63
C ALA A 540 -5.24 -1.10 27.75
N THR A 541 -5.28 0.02 28.50
CA THR A 541 -4.41 0.26 29.63
C THR A 541 -5.24 0.56 30.87
N VAL A 542 -5.10 -0.26 31.92
CA VAL A 542 -5.76 -0.01 33.21
C VAL A 542 -4.78 0.63 34.17
N THR A 543 -5.20 1.72 34.79
CA THR A 543 -4.44 2.45 35.81
C THR A 543 -5.19 2.53 37.12
N ASP A 544 -4.45 2.57 38.24
CA ASP A 544 -5.00 2.82 39.57
C ASP A 544 -5.26 4.31 39.81
N ARG A 545 -5.74 4.65 41.01
CA ARG A 545 -6.03 6.04 41.40
C ARG A 545 -4.80 6.97 41.38
N LEU A 546 -3.58 6.42 41.46
CA LEU A 546 -2.32 7.15 41.42
C LEU A 546 -1.74 7.23 39.99
N GLY A 547 -2.44 6.72 39.01
CA GLY A 547 -1.98 6.68 37.64
C GLY A 547 -0.97 5.56 37.32
N ARG A 548 -0.70 4.65 38.29
CA ARG A 548 0.19 3.50 38.03
C ARG A 548 -0.52 2.48 37.18
N VAL A 549 0.20 1.97 36.16
CA VAL A 549 -0.33 0.96 35.28
C VAL A 549 -0.37 -0.39 35.99
N VAL A 550 -1.56 -1.01 36.02
CA VAL A 550 -1.80 -2.36 36.56
C VAL A 550 -2.03 -3.41 35.48
N PHE A 551 -2.38 -2.98 34.26
CA PHE A 551 -2.60 -3.89 33.12
C PHE A 551 -2.38 -3.17 31.79
N ARG A 552 -1.83 -3.89 30.82
CA ARG A 552 -1.74 -3.47 29.42
C ARG A 552 -2.04 -4.63 28.48
N SER A 553 -2.73 -4.33 27.38
CA SER A 553 -2.90 -5.19 26.22
C SER A 553 -2.87 -4.32 24.96
N GLY A 554 -2.37 -4.87 23.84
CA GLY A 554 -2.18 -4.14 22.60
C GLY A 554 -1.03 -3.14 22.62
N ASP A 555 -0.14 -3.20 23.62
CA ASP A 555 1.09 -2.43 23.61
C ASP A 555 2.08 -3.02 22.60
N ARG A 556 2.93 -2.13 22.05
CA ARG A 556 3.89 -2.48 21.03
C ARG A 556 5.20 -3.00 21.64
N ASP A 557 5.84 -3.89 20.91
CA ASP A 557 7.23 -4.25 21.16
C ASP A 557 8.19 -3.13 20.67
N PRO A 558 9.50 -3.22 20.93
CA PRO A 558 10.46 -2.21 20.50
C PRO A 558 10.57 -2.02 18.98
N ASN A 559 10.15 -2.99 18.17
CA ASN A 559 10.09 -2.85 16.71
C ASN A 559 8.83 -2.11 16.25
N GLY A 560 7.81 -2.00 17.09
CA GLY A 560 6.55 -1.35 16.77
C GLY A 560 5.41 -2.33 16.41
N ASP A 561 5.64 -3.63 16.49
CA ASP A 561 4.59 -4.66 16.37
C ASP A 561 3.85 -4.83 17.69
N TYR A 562 2.61 -5.31 17.65
CA TYR A 562 1.95 -5.80 18.85
C TYR A 562 2.47 -7.21 19.21
N ARG A 563 2.36 -7.60 20.49
CA ARG A 563 3.00 -8.81 21.04
C ARG A 563 2.16 -10.06 20.77
N ASP A 564 2.06 -10.46 19.51
CA ASP A 564 1.48 -11.72 19.07
C ASP A 564 2.55 -12.75 18.67
N ILE A 565 2.11 -13.84 18.04
CA ILE A 565 2.99 -14.92 17.57
C ILE A 565 3.98 -14.46 16.46
N GLU A 566 3.72 -13.34 15.81
CA GLU A 566 4.58 -12.81 14.73
C GLU A 566 5.62 -11.82 15.24
N SER A 567 5.52 -11.36 16.50
CA SER A 567 6.52 -10.48 17.11
C SER A 567 7.86 -11.19 17.29
N GLN A 568 8.93 -10.60 16.78
CA GLN A 568 10.30 -11.11 16.99
C GLN A 568 10.66 -11.19 18.47
N TYR A 569 10.24 -10.23 19.28
CA TYR A 569 10.53 -10.21 20.72
C TYR A 569 9.79 -11.31 21.48
N VAL A 570 8.61 -11.70 21.03
CA VAL A 570 7.88 -12.84 21.58
C VAL A 570 8.57 -14.15 21.16
N HIS A 571 8.97 -14.29 19.90
CA HIS A 571 9.72 -15.43 19.42
C HIS A 571 11.06 -15.63 20.15
N ASP A 572 11.76 -14.54 20.46
CA ASP A 572 13.03 -14.55 21.17
C ASP A 572 12.86 -14.71 22.70
N TRP A 573 11.64 -14.89 23.20
CA TRP A 573 11.31 -14.98 24.63
C TRP A 573 11.72 -13.75 25.45
N LYS A 574 11.92 -12.62 24.78
CA LYS A 574 12.25 -11.33 25.42
C LYS A 574 11.04 -10.64 26.01
N LEU A 575 9.88 -10.83 25.40
CA LEU A 575 8.59 -10.31 25.87
C LEU A 575 7.54 -11.43 25.88
N PRO A 576 6.60 -11.40 26.85
CA PRO A 576 5.49 -12.35 26.85
C PRO A 576 4.50 -12.03 25.75
N MET A 577 3.89 -13.06 25.15
CA MET A 577 2.77 -12.90 24.24
C MET A 577 1.58 -12.26 24.95
N ASP A 578 0.89 -11.34 24.28
CA ASP A 578 -0.31 -10.70 24.81
C ASP A 578 -1.54 -11.58 24.57
N LYS A 579 -1.98 -12.27 25.63
CA LYS A 579 -3.14 -13.16 25.59
C LYS A 579 -4.47 -12.46 25.39
N TYR A 580 -4.53 -11.15 25.60
CA TYR A 580 -5.76 -10.35 25.52
C TYR A 580 -5.78 -9.45 24.31
N LEU A 581 -4.81 -9.60 23.41
CA LEU A 581 -4.73 -8.78 22.18
C LEU A 581 -6.00 -8.90 21.36
N PHE A 582 -6.68 -7.80 21.16
CA PHE A 582 -7.75 -7.68 20.18
C PHE A 582 -7.19 -7.07 18.90
N THR A 583 -7.17 -7.85 17.83
CA THR A 583 -6.75 -7.41 16.50
C THR A 583 -7.77 -7.82 15.43
N LEU A 584 -7.83 -7.06 14.35
CA LEU A 584 -8.61 -7.36 13.15
C LEU A 584 -7.71 -7.77 11.96
N GLN A 585 -6.43 -8.03 12.20
CA GLN A 585 -5.53 -8.55 11.18
C GLN A 585 -5.87 -10.01 10.90
N SER A 586 -6.31 -10.31 9.67
CA SER A 586 -6.44 -11.70 9.22
C SER A 586 -5.07 -12.38 9.13
N LYS A 587 -5.02 -13.69 9.25
CA LYS A 587 -3.77 -14.45 9.24
C LYS A 587 -3.73 -15.43 8.08
N PHE A 588 -2.55 -15.60 7.50
CA PHE A 588 -2.29 -16.66 6.54
C PHE A 588 -1.89 -17.93 7.30
N LEU A 589 -2.60 -19.02 7.06
CA LEU A 589 -2.32 -20.33 7.61
C LEU A 589 -1.82 -21.25 6.51
N VAL A 590 -0.67 -21.86 6.72
CA VAL A 590 -0.05 -22.80 5.79
C VAL A 590 -0.07 -24.19 6.40
N THR A 591 -0.53 -25.18 5.63
CA THR A 591 -0.57 -26.57 6.05
C THR A 591 0.83 -27.17 6.10
N LEU A 592 1.19 -27.76 7.21
CA LEU A 592 2.46 -28.47 7.40
C LEU A 592 2.41 -29.87 6.76
N ILE A 593 3.57 -30.37 6.31
CA ILE A 593 3.70 -31.69 5.68
C ILE A 593 3.16 -32.84 6.57
N ARG A 594 3.31 -32.70 7.89
CA ARG A 594 2.86 -33.71 8.88
C ARG A 594 1.46 -33.44 9.42
N GLY A 595 0.72 -32.54 8.81
CA GLY A 595 -0.58 -32.05 9.31
C GLY A 595 -0.43 -30.88 10.26
N GLY A 596 -1.57 -30.26 10.62
CA GLY A 596 -1.60 -28.99 11.34
C GLY A 596 -1.40 -27.78 10.46
N GLU A 597 -1.61 -26.60 11.03
CA GLU A 597 -1.48 -25.31 10.33
C GLU A 597 -0.52 -24.40 11.09
N ARG A 598 0.17 -23.55 10.36
CA ARG A 598 1.08 -22.56 10.90
C ARG A 598 0.80 -21.20 10.30
N VAL A 599 0.81 -20.16 11.14
CA VAL A 599 0.76 -18.77 10.68
C VAL A 599 2.04 -18.42 9.91
N GLN A 600 1.89 -17.72 8.80
CA GLN A 600 3.00 -17.12 8.05
C GLN A 600 2.68 -15.69 7.70
N ILE A 601 3.68 -14.81 7.83
CA ILE A 601 3.57 -13.38 7.49
C ILE A 601 3.36 -13.22 5.99
N LEU A 602 4.20 -13.88 5.18
CA LEU A 602 4.10 -13.89 3.72
C LEU A 602 4.18 -15.33 3.21
N PRO A 603 3.04 -16.02 3.02
CA PRO A 603 3.02 -17.41 2.57
C PRO A 603 3.44 -17.50 1.11
N SER A 604 4.72 -17.67 0.89
CA SER A 604 5.34 -17.89 -0.41
C SER A 604 6.31 -19.05 -0.33
N ASN A 605 6.42 -19.82 -1.40
CA ASN A 605 7.38 -20.91 -1.50
C ASN A 605 8.57 -20.50 -2.37
N LYS A 606 9.77 -20.78 -1.90
CA LYS A 606 10.98 -20.78 -2.76
C LYS A 606 10.99 -22.10 -3.51
N SER A 607 10.36 -22.13 -4.68
CA SER A 607 10.25 -23.33 -5.51
C SER A 607 10.69 -23.05 -6.93
N LEU A 608 11.24 -24.06 -7.59
CA LEU A 608 11.51 -24.04 -9.03
C LEU A 608 10.21 -24.23 -9.83
N ASP A 609 9.15 -24.73 -9.19
CA ASP A 609 7.83 -24.79 -9.81
C ASP A 609 7.23 -23.38 -9.82
N PRO A 610 6.92 -22.80 -10.98
CA PRO A 610 6.33 -21.47 -11.09
C PRO A 610 4.90 -21.40 -10.52
N LEU A 611 4.26 -22.51 -10.24
CA LEU A 611 2.90 -22.61 -9.70
C LEU A 611 2.90 -23.55 -8.49
N PRO A 612 2.34 -23.14 -7.39
CA PRO A 612 1.89 -21.87 -6.82
C PRO A 612 3.00 -21.20 -6.03
N PHE A 613 3.50 -20.11 -6.50
CA PHE A 613 4.75 -19.52 -6.00
C PHE A 613 4.56 -18.44 -4.94
N VAL A 614 3.50 -17.65 -5.00
CA VAL A 614 3.31 -16.51 -4.08
C VAL A 614 2.42 -16.90 -2.92
N ARG A 615 1.23 -17.37 -3.22
CA ARG A 615 0.26 -17.85 -2.25
C ARG A 615 -0.02 -19.33 -2.58
N PRO A 616 0.22 -20.25 -1.68
CA PRO A 616 -0.07 -21.67 -1.92
C PRO A 616 -1.54 -21.89 -2.32
N PRO A 617 -1.87 -22.96 -3.06
CA PRO A 617 -3.24 -23.25 -3.45
C PRO A 617 -4.16 -23.37 -2.24
N THR A 618 -5.35 -22.79 -2.34
CA THR A 618 -6.37 -22.89 -1.29
C THR A 618 -7.39 -24.00 -1.57
N ASN A 619 -7.47 -24.46 -2.82
CA ASN A 619 -8.41 -25.48 -3.23
C ASN A 619 -7.85 -26.87 -2.96
N ALA A 620 -8.70 -27.78 -2.51
CA ALA A 620 -8.36 -29.18 -2.42
C ALA A 620 -8.09 -29.76 -3.80
N ASP A 621 -7.08 -30.61 -3.92
CA ASP A 621 -6.88 -31.41 -5.12
C ASP A 621 -8.01 -32.43 -5.22
N ALA A 622 -8.90 -32.27 -6.19
CA ALA A 622 -10.04 -33.16 -6.40
C ALA A 622 -9.63 -34.60 -6.68
N LEU A 623 -8.43 -34.81 -7.24
CA LEU A 623 -7.93 -36.14 -7.57
C LEU A 623 -7.27 -36.85 -6.39
N THR A 624 -6.57 -36.13 -5.55
CA THR A 624 -5.78 -36.68 -4.43
C THR A 624 -6.44 -36.44 -3.07
N GLY A 625 -7.50 -35.64 -3.00
CA GLY A 625 -8.18 -35.28 -1.77
C GLY A 625 -7.30 -34.48 -0.79
N ARG A 626 -6.22 -33.85 -1.25
CA ARG A 626 -5.35 -33.06 -0.39
C ARG A 626 -6.04 -31.78 0.06
N SER A 627 -5.85 -31.44 1.34
CA SER A 627 -6.26 -30.14 1.86
C SER A 627 -5.54 -29.00 1.15
N PRO A 628 -6.14 -27.80 1.09
CA PRO A 628 -5.46 -26.61 0.59
C PRO A 628 -4.10 -26.42 1.27
N GLY A 629 -3.08 -26.02 0.50
CA GLY A 629 -1.74 -25.77 1.03
C GLY A 629 -1.69 -24.52 1.91
N ALA A 630 -2.64 -23.58 1.73
CA ALA A 630 -2.81 -22.41 2.58
C ALA A 630 -4.24 -21.91 2.54
N ARG A 631 -4.62 -21.16 3.58
CA ARG A 631 -5.89 -20.43 3.65
C ARG A 631 -5.72 -19.12 4.40
N LYS A 632 -6.65 -18.19 4.23
CA LYS A 632 -6.76 -16.98 5.04
C LYS A 632 -7.76 -17.23 6.18
N GLN A 633 -7.34 -17.02 7.42
CA GLN A 633 -8.22 -16.95 8.58
C GLN A 633 -8.68 -15.49 8.73
N ALA A 634 -9.89 -15.23 8.25
CA ALA A 634 -10.46 -13.89 8.30
C ALA A 634 -10.92 -13.54 9.72
N VAL A 635 -10.51 -12.34 10.17
CA VAL A 635 -10.95 -11.76 11.45
C VAL A 635 -11.61 -10.40 11.29
N VAL A 636 -12.06 -10.08 10.10
CA VAL A 636 -12.82 -8.86 9.77
C VAL A 636 -14.16 -8.79 10.53
N ILE A 637 -14.66 -7.58 10.74
CA ILE A 637 -16.03 -7.37 11.22
C ILE A 637 -16.92 -7.13 10.00
N PRO A 638 -17.90 -8.02 9.73
CA PRO A 638 -18.81 -7.86 8.59
C PRO A 638 -19.63 -6.56 8.64
N PRO A 639 -20.22 -6.11 7.52
CA PRO A 639 -21.06 -4.91 7.48
C PRO A 639 -22.15 -4.91 8.55
N GLY A 640 -22.29 -3.81 9.28
CA GLY A 640 -23.30 -3.65 10.34
C GLY A 640 -23.15 -4.56 11.55
N SER A 641 -22.05 -5.32 11.64
CA SER A 641 -21.80 -6.29 12.70
C SER A 641 -20.83 -5.75 13.76
N SER A 642 -20.61 -6.53 14.83
CA SER A 642 -19.69 -6.16 15.90
C SER A 642 -18.97 -7.37 16.51
N ARG A 643 -17.83 -7.11 17.16
CA ARG A 643 -17.07 -8.09 17.95
C ARG A 643 -16.76 -7.52 19.33
N TRP A 644 -16.58 -8.41 20.31
CA TRP A 644 -16.19 -8.05 21.66
C TRP A 644 -14.69 -8.31 21.87
N ALA A 645 -13.98 -7.28 22.34
CA ALA A 645 -12.65 -7.39 22.92
C ALA A 645 -12.79 -7.66 24.41
N SER A 646 -12.21 -8.75 24.92
CA SER A 646 -12.37 -9.19 26.32
C SER A 646 -11.07 -9.07 27.07
N TYR A 647 -11.12 -8.52 28.29
CA TYR A 647 -9.95 -8.26 29.13
C TYR A 647 -10.19 -8.72 30.54
N GLU A 648 -9.15 -9.30 31.15
CA GLU A 648 -9.17 -9.76 32.52
C GLU A 648 -7.88 -9.37 33.24
N VAL A 649 -8.01 -8.64 34.34
CA VAL A 649 -6.92 -8.36 35.29
C VAL A 649 -7.16 -9.21 36.50
N ARG A 650 -6.36 -10.23 36.68
CA ARG A 650 -6.53 -11.16 37.80
C ARG A 650 -6.13 -10.52 39.11
N ARG A 651 -6.61 -11.12 40.23
CA ARG A 651 -6.34 -10.63 41.59
C ARG A 651 -4.84 -10.45 41.86
N ASP A 652 -4.00 -11.36 41.43
CA ASP A 652 -2.55 -11.34 41.61
C ASP A 652 -1.85 -10.20 40.83
N GLN A 653 -2.47 -9.71 39.77
CA GLN A 653 -2.01 -8.58 38.97
C GLN A 653 -2.53 -7.22 39.49
N LEU A 654 -3.54 -7.25 40.34
CA LEU A 654 -4.20 -6.05 40.84
C LEU A 654 -3.41 -5.40 42.02
N THR A 655 -2.29 -4.79 41.67
CA THR A 655 -1.34 -4.20 42.67
C THR A 655 -1.66 -2.77 43.08
N GLY A 656 -2.68 -2.14 42.47
CA GLY A 656 -3.05 -0.75 42.71
C GLY A 656 -4.23 -0.56 43.66
N GLN A 657 -4.69 0.67 43.75
CA GLN A 657 -5.85 1.08 44.58
C GLN A 657 -6.96 1.67 43.71
N ALA A 658 -8.21 1.26 43.98
CA ALA A 658 -9.40 1.85 43.35
C ALA A 658 -9.51 3.37 43.64
N PRO A 659 -10.20 4.15 42.81
CA PRO A 659 -10.86 3.73 41.55
C PRO A 659 -9.88 3.43 40.43
N TYR A 660 -10.19 2.41 39.65
CA TYR A 660 -9.43 2.07 38.44
C TYR A 660 -10.00 2.81 37.24
N LYS A 661 -9.12 3.16 36.29
CA LYS A 661 -9.49 3.75 35.00
C LYS A 661 -8.96 2.87 33.87
N VAL A 662 -9.76 2.69 32.83
CA VAL A 662 -9.29 2.10 31.58
C VAL A 662 -9.17 3.18 30.52
N ASN A 663 -8.02 3.25 29.86
CA ASN A 663 -7.84 3.99 28.61
C ASN A 663 -7.89 2.99 27.45
N LEU A 664 -8.77 3.26 26.49
CA LEU A 664 -9.03 2.45 25.30
C LEU A 664 -8.61 3.25 24.07
N LYS A 665 -7.63 2.74 23.33
CA LYS A 665 -7.24 3.32 22.03
C LYS A 665 -7.47 2.30 20.94
N PHE A 666 -8.21 2.68 19.90
CA PHE A 666 -8.30 1.88 18.69
C PHE A 666 -7.35 2.46 17.64
N ILE A 667 -6.39 1.65 17.22
CA ILE A 667 -5.28 2.07 16.36
C ILE A 667 -5.39 1.36 15.02
N THR A 668 -5.17 2.12 13.95
CA THR A 668 -5.07 1.60 12.58
C THR A 668 -3.70 1.94 12.01
N GLN A 669 -3.03 0.94 11.47
CA GLN A 669 -1.71 1.03 10.87
C GLN A 669 -1.74 0.37 9.51
N MET A 670 -1.05 0.94 8.55
CA MET A 670 -1.07 0.53 7.14
C MET A 670 -0.64 -0.93 6.96
N VAL A 671 0.50 -1.30 7.55
CA VAL A 671 1.03 -2.67 7.52
C VAL A 671 1.68 -3.00 8.87
N PRO A 672 1.71 -4.27 9.30
CA PRO A 672 2.49 -4.68 10.46
C PRO A 672 4.00 -4.55 10.18
N VAL A 673 4.79 -4.24 11.21
CA VAL A 673 6.23 -3.99 11.03
C VAL A 673 7.00 -5.27 10.70
N ASN A 674 6.55 -6.42 11.22
CA ASN A 674 7.13 -7.71 10.89
C ASN A 674 7.06 -8.03 9.38
N LEU A 675 6.03 -7.56 8.68
CA LEU A 675 5.95 -7.67 7.22
C LEU A 675 7.08 -6.89 6.53
N LEU A 676 7.41 -5.70 7.04
CA LEU A 676 8.52 -4.90 6.51
C LEU A 676 9.86 -5.64 6.67
N GLY A 677 10.05 -6.32 7.80
CA GLY A 677 11.21 -7.18 8.02
C GLY A 677 11.29 -8.35 7.04
N GLU A 678 10.16 -9.00 6.76
CA GLU A 678 10.07 -10.15 5.85
C GLU A 678 10.41 -9.77 4.39
N ILE A 679 10.13 -8.53 3.98
CA ILE A 679 10.40 -8.05 2.60
C ILE A 679 11.68 -7.24 2.47
N ALA A 680 12.37 -6.93 3.56
CA ALA A 680 13.51 -6.00 3.58
C ALA A 680 14.73 -6.47 2.76
N GLU A 681 14.84 -7.77 2.47
CA GLU A 681 15.98 -8.38 1.77
C GLU A 681 16.29 -7.74 0.40
N VAL A 682 15.26 -7.26 -0.30
CA VAL A 682 15.45 -6.64 -1.63
C VAL A 682 15.71 -5.14 -1.57
N GLY A 683 15.65 -4.54 -0.38
CA GLY A 683 15.82 -3.09 -0.17
C GLY A 683 14.53 -2.30 -0.41
N PHE A 684 14.49 -1.07 0.11
CA PHE A 684 13.40 -0.12 -0.09
C PHE A 684 13.83 0.99 -1.06
N ASP A 685 12.86 1.46 -1.84
CA ASP A 685 13.08 2.57 -2.77
C ASP A 685 13.47 3.87 -2.03
N TYR A 686 13.99 4.85 -2.75
CA TYR A 686 14.47 6.15 -2.22
C TYR A 686 15.62 6.05 -1.19
N GLY A 687 16.33 4.92 -1.14
CA GLY A 687 17.43 4.71 -0.17
C GLY A 687 16.96 4.61 1.28
N MET A 688 15.67 4.34 1.52
CA MET A 688 15.14 4.18 2.87
C MET A 688 15.64 2.87 3.50
N SER A 689 16.13 2.94 4.73
CA SER A 689 16.42 1.75 5.52
C SER A 689 15.12 1.09 6.02
N PRO A 690 15.13 -0.22 6.32
CA PRO A 690 13.98 -0.91 6.93
C PRO A 690 13.48 -0.21 8.20
N LYS A 691 14.41 0.32 9.02
CA LYS A 691 14.06 1.07 10.22
C LYS A 691 13.32 2.37 9.91
N GLN A 692 13.79 3.15 8.94
CA GLN A 692 13.12 4.39 8.54
C GLN A 692 11.71 4.12 8.03
N VAL A 693 11.52 3.06 7.25
CA VAL A 693 10.19 2.64 6.78
C VAL A 693 9.31 2.20 7.95
N GLY A 694 9.84 1.38 8.86
CA GLY A 694 9.13 0.93 10.06
C GLY A 694 8.72 2.09 10.97
N ASP A 695 9.65 2.99 11.29
CA ASP A 695 9.38 4.19 12.09
C ASP A 695 8.28 5.04 11.43
N ALA A 696 8.36 5.30 10.13
CA ALA A 696 7.38 6.10 9.41
C ALA A 696 5.98 5.45 9.40
N VAL A 697 5.90 4.13 9.27
CA VAL A 697 4.63 3.38 9.33
C VAL A 697 4.03 3.46 10.73
N VAL A 698 4.84 3.31 11.78
CA VAL A 698 4.39 3.40 13.18
C VAL A 698 3.97 4.83 13.53
N ASP A 699 4.80 5.81 13.19
CA ASP A 699 4.56 7.22 13.53
C ASP A 699 3.31 7.79 12.87
N ARG A 700 3.01 7.36 11.65
CA ARG A 700 1.84 7.82 10.89
C ARG A 700 0.62 6.92 11.07
N SER A 701 0.69 5.90 11.95
CA SER A 701 -0.49 5.14 12.38
C SER A 701 -1.49 6.05 13.07
N GLN A 702 -2.79 5.76 12.91
CA GLN A 702 -3.86 6.60 13.44
C GLN A 702 -4.46 5.98 14.69
N THR A 703 -4.50 6.75 15.78
CA THR A 703 -5.39 6.47 16.90
C THR A 703 -6.76 7.06 16.55
N ILE A 704 -7.67 6.25 16.04
CA ILE A 704 -9.00 6.73 15.62
C ILE A 704 -9.93 6.99 16.81
N TRP A 705 -9.80 6.22 17.89
CA TRP A 705 -10.50 6.44 19.15
C TRP A 705 -9.52 6.44 20.33
N ASP A 706 -9.71 7.37 21.27
CA ASP A 706 -9.01 7.44 22.54
C ASP A 706 -10.04 7.81 23.62
N LYS A 707 -10.47 6.83 24.40
CA LYS A 707 -11.52 6.99 25.42
C LYS A 707 -10.99 6.54 26.78
N THR A 708 -11.16 7.36 27.80
CA THR A 708 -10.81 7.01 29.20
C THR A 708 -12.07 6.93 30.04
N VAL A 709 -12.25 5.80 30.71
CA VAL A 709 -13.44 5.52 31.53
C VAL A 709 -13.02 5.09 32.92
N VAL A 710 -13.66 5.64 33.95
CA VAL A 710 -13.55 5.13 35.32
C VAL A 710 -14.36 3.86 35.45
N LEU A 711 -13.75 2.76 35.85
CA LEU A 711 -14.43 1.47 35.98
C LEU A 711 -15.31 1.47 37.24
N PRO A 712 -16.63 1.32 37.13
CA PRO A 712 -17.54 1.21 38.29
C PRO A 712 -17.26 -0.05 39.08
N SER A 713 -17.50 -0.01 40.39
CA SER A 713 -17.36 -1.17 41.28
C SER A 713 -18.45 -2.23 41.15
N LYS A 714 -19.55 -1.91 40.45
CA LYS A 714 -20.65 -2.82 40.18
C LYS A 714 -20.69 -3.15 38.68
N PRO A 715 -21.10 -4.35 38.29
CA PRO A 715 -21.34 -4.70 36.90
C PRO A 715 -22.29 -3.70 36.22
N VAL A 716 -21.90 -3.17 35.06
CA VAL A 716 -22.67 -2.19 34.31
C VAL A 716 -22.19 -2.12 32.86
N MET A 717 -23.12 -1.83 31.97
CA MET A 717 -22.81 -1.51 30.59
C MET A 717 -22.82 0.02 30.40
N ILE A 718 -21.72 0.54 29.89
CA ILE A 718 -21.49 1.97 29.61
C ILE A 718 -21.56 2.15 28.11
N ASP A 719 -22.41 3.07 27.65
CA ASP A 719 -22.48 3.46 26.25
C ASP A 719 -21.25 4.28 25.86
N LEU A 720 -20.57 3.86 24.80
CA LEU A 720 -19.42 4.54 24.20
C LEU A 720 -19.69 5.02 22.77
N THR A 721 -20.95 4.86 22.28
CA THR A 721 -21.32 5.19 20.91
C THR A 721 -20.94 6.65 20.61
N PRO A 722 -20.10 6.90 19.60
CA PRO A 722 -19.66 8.25 19.31
C PRO A 722 -20.79 9.07 18.67
N SER A 723 -20.83 10.36 19.00
CA SER A 723 -21.66 11.34 18.32
C SER A 723 -21.08 11.72 16.96
N GLU A 724 -21.87 12.38 16.10
CA GLU A 724 -21.34 12.94 14.84
C GLU A 724 -20.22 13.97 15.11
N ALA A 725 -20.29 14.73 16.19
CA ALA A 725 -19.24 15.64 16.60
C ALA A 725 -17.92 14.90 16.93
N ASP A 726 -18.00 13.72 17.59
CA ASP A 726 -16.80 12.90 17.83
C ASP A 726 -16.19 12.39 16.53
N VAL A 727 -17.03 12.02 15.53
CA VAL A 727 -16.55 11.55 14.21
C VAL A 727 -15.85 12.67 13.47
N LEU A 728 -16.37 13.88 13.52
CA LEU A 728 -15.83 15.06 12.82
C LEU A 728 -14.72 15.76 13.60
N ALA A 729 -14.45 15.37 14.83
CA ALA A 729 -13.39 15.96 15.63
C ALA A 729 -12.02 15.89 14.93
N PRO A 730 -11.12 16.86 15.16
CA PRO A 730 -9.78 16.82 14.56
C PRO A 730 -9.02 15.52 14.87
N PRO A 731 -8.04 15.14 14.07
CA PRO A 731 -7.10 14.07 14.37
C PRO A 731 -6.45 14.27 15.74
N TYR A 732 -6.19 13.19 16.48
CA TYR A 732 -5.44 13.27 17.74
C TYR A 732 -3.97 13.64 17.53
N LYS A 733 -3.45 13.40 16.33
CA LYS A 733 -2.07 13.71 15.93
C LYS A 733 -2.10 14.31 14.52
N PRO A 734 -1.40 15.41 14.26
CA PRO A 734 -1.21 15.91 12.90
C PRO A 734 -0.43 14.88 12.08
N PHE A 735 -0.60 14.92 10.77
CA PHE A 735 0.03 13.96 9.85
C PHE A 735 1.55 14.00 9.91
N LEU A 736 2.10 15.22 9.94
CA LEU A 736 3.53 15.47 10.12
C LEU A 736 3.75 16.43 11.27
N THR A 737 4.55 16.02 12.23
CA THR A 737 5.08 16.93 13.24
C THR A 737 6.40 17.48 12.70
N VAL A 738 6.36 18.68 12.13
CA VAL A 738 7.61 19.42 11.83
C VAL A 738 8.15 19.84 13.18
N ALA A 739 9.25 19.24 13.63
CA ALA A 739 9.90 19.66 14.86
C ALA A 739 10.28 21.14 14.73
N ALA A 740 9.98 21.95 15.75
CA ALA A 740 10.58 23.26 15.84
C ALA A 740 12.10 23.09 15.78
N PRO A 741 12.83 23.93 15.02
CA PRO A 741 14.27 23.77 14.88
C PRO A 741 14.89 23.68 16.29
N ALA A 742 15.61 22.58 16.53
CA ALA A 742 16.35 22.42 17.78
C ALA A 742 17.34 23.62 17.87
N PRO A 743 17.43 24.29 19.02
CA PRO A 743 18.41 25.36 19.20
C PRO A 743 19.78 24.78 18.85
N ALA A 744 20.52 25.48 18.00
CA ALA A 744 21.82 25.04 17.50
C ALA A 744 22.68 24.54 18.65
N ALA A 745 22.89 23.22 18.74
CA ALA A 745 23.77 22.64 19.75
C ALA A 745 25.16 23.20 19.46
N LYS A 746 25.67 24.07 20.35
CA LYS A 746 27.07 24.44 20.35
C LYS A 746 27.88 23.15 20.48
N GLN A 747 28.34 22.61 19.38
CA GLN A 747 29.34 21.55 19.41
C GLN A 747 30.59 22.14 20.06
N ALA A 748 30.83 21.81 21.32
CA ALA A 748 32.10 22.05 21.96
C ALA A 748 33.14 21.20 21.19
N VAL A 749 33.93 21.86 20.36
CA VAL A 749 35.10 21.25 19.75
C VAL A 749 36.03 20.87 20.93
N LYS A 750 36.06 19.57 21.28
CA LYS A 750 37.12 19.03 22.08
C LYS A 750 38.38 19.07 21.23
N VAL A 751 39.21 20.07 21.46
CA VAL A 751 40.61 20.08 20.99
C VAL A 751 41.26 18.90 21.66
N ALA A 752 41.68 17.91 20.87
CA ALA A 752 42.46 16.79 21.33
C ALA A 752 43.84 17.34 21.73
N ASP A 753 44.14 17.25 23.01
CA ASP A 753 45.46 17.59 23.59
C ASP A 753 46.50 16.58 23.01
N THR A 754 47.32 17.04 22.07
CA THR A 754 48.44 16.29 21.55
C THR A 754 49.63 16.44 22.46
N THR A 755 49.69 15.62 23.50
CA THR A 755 50.94 15.42 24.28
C THR A 755 51.82 14.41 23.53
N PRO A 756 53.06 14.72 23.21
CA PRO A 756 53.96 13.77 22.52
C PRO A 756 54.39 12.65 23.45
N LEU A 757 54.16 11.42 23.04
CA LEU A 757 54.71 10.23 23.67
C LEU A 757 56.23 10.24 23.50
N SER A 758 56.97 10.47 24.62
CA SER A 758 58.40 10.20 24.74
C SER A 758 58.64 8.72 24.62
N ARG A 759 59.58 8.36 23.71
CA ARG A 759 60.19 7.03 23.62
C ARG A 759 61.01 6.73 24.89
N ASN A 760 60.76 5.59 25.48
CA ASN A 760 61.77 4.69 26.06
C ASN A 760 61.28 3.26 25.87
#